data_b3da3b410292e55c1bd1e391ce02a025
#
_entry.id   b3da3b410292e55c1bd1e391ce02a025
#
_cell.length_a   1.000
_cell.length_b   1.000
_cell.length_c   1.000
_cell.angle_alpha   90.00
_cell.angle_beta   90.00
_cell.angle_gamma   90.00
#
_symmetry.space_group_name_H-M   'P 1'
#
loop_
_entity.id
_entity.type
_entity.pdbx_description
1 polymer ?
#
loop_
_entity_poly.entity_id
_entity_poly.type
_entity_poly.pdbx_seq_one_letter_code
_entity_poly.pdbx_strand_id
1 'polypeptide(L)'
;MGTYLKNYSDDEFSVAGEKPEVEFMDYQNDDTLQDYASEDGPVIVTVPFPFEDGKPKSVLVGETSTDTISIENTSSESVTLWSVRIFSSNPENSYVLSMMRPPLNDANEEAKQDFLGLTSVEDRSLLPGHTLTIWLSCMPKDIGLHTSIVHVDIGDEKIERVAFLLADDNISKALLSEEPYSRRRGQNKKFEPAPIVPGCRPTRQHAQGFKYKLPQFAIPAHIRELIESKQRPDVLSEELSMINYAQFFSTLLVMEELNLEEEMRAYDMEGVSMRRRGRNFLSLEVPGLAERRPSLVQGDFIVARYARNDSRPYQGFIHKVEADEIFLQFDNQFHLNHHDRNQYHVSFTYNRVNMRRLYKSIHEAEFLGPDILFPCQSPCRALKRWPFKPLNPHINTEQADAVAMILGCRGVPPYVIYGPPGTGKTMTIIEAILQLYTAKKKAHILICAASNTAADHVLEKLLLASYLIRPSDIFRLNAQSRQYEDVNSDFIRFCFFEDRVFKCPPLQALLQYKIVISTYMSSSLLLAEGIRRGHFTHIFLDEAGQASEPEAMVPLSGLCGRNTVVVLAGDPMQLGPVVYSKQAEKDGLGISYLQRLLFDFEPYETGNPNYVTKLVRNYRCHPAILELPSELFYGGELIACKEDEASPAYDCIGLPNKSFPVLFVGIQGCDEREGTNPSWFNRIEVSKVVSIIRNLTKGGTVSEADIGVITPYRQQVAKIKKALEAFEMPDLKVGSVEQFQGQEREVIIISTVRSTVKHNEFDKFFNLGFLSNYKRFNVAITRAKSLLVIVGNPHIITKDRHWDRLLRYCADNGSYQGCPLPPPESYSYSDETKYDEDQGGPAGWDYNQEATSYNCNQEATSYNCNQEPSDSGYRGDNDAKSAATNNRTKWSEELPEDENQPFNNAEADPEEEMPKQRVKEGAEQGDVQPNDQCSTNDDQVHDAYPAKYTFPPGWCDISGIPASGWD
;
A
#
# COMPACT_ATOMS: atom_id res chain seq x y z
N MET A 1 -5.39 -16.20 30.38
CA MET A 1 -5.34 -15.14 31.39
C MET A 1 -4.65 -15.65 32.66
N GLY A 2 -5.05 -16.73 33.27
CA GLY A 2 -4.42 -17.25 34.52
C GLY A 2 -2.90 -17.41 34.48
N THR A 3 -2.30 -17.68 33.37
CA THR A 3 -0.84 -17.82 33.20
C THR A 3 -0.08 -16.49 33.15
N TYR A 4 -0.71 -15.37 32.84
CA TYR A 4 -0.03 -14.05 32.75
C TYR A 4 0.09 -13.37 34.11
N LEU A 5 -0.86 -13.59 34.99
CA LEU A 5 -0.83 -13.00 36.35
C LEU A 5 0.12 -13.78 37.31
N LYS A 6 0.50 -15.03 36.96
CA LYS A 6 1.44 -15.85 37.77
C LYS A 6 2.91 -15.50 37.60
N ASN A 7 3.29 -14.69 36.59
CA ASN A 7 4.70 -14.35 36.35
C ASN A 7 5.19 -13.08 37.07
N TYR A 8 4.31 -12.41 37.78
CA TYR A 8 4.73 -11.30 38.65
C TYR A 8 5.13 -11.88 40.00
N SER A 9 6.43 -11.97 40.28
CA SER A 9 6.94 -12.28 41.60
C SER A 9 6.68 -11.12 42.55
N ASP A 10 6.24 -11.43 43.77
CA ASP A 10 5.92 -10.46 44.81
C ASP A 10 7.07 -9.47 45.18
N ASP A 11 8.27 -9.71 44.69
CA ASP A 11 9.47 -8.92 44.98
C ASP A 11 9.61 -7.63 44.11
N GLU A 12 8.85 -7.46 43.00
CA GLU A 12 8.90 -6.25 42.16
C GLU A 12 7.92 -5.14 42.58
N PHE A 13 7.02 -5.42 43.52
CA PHE A 13 5.98 -4.45 43.94
C PHE A 13 6.44 -3.42 44.99
N SER A 14 7.73 -3.34 45.31
CA SER A 14 8.23 -2.37 46.30
C SER A 14 8.55 -0.97 45.77
N VAL A 15 8.32 -0.68 44.48
CA VAL A 15 8.47 0.67 43.94
C VAL A 15 7.13 1.37 43.92
N ALA A 16 6.99 2.31 44.83
CA ALA A 16 5.78 3.11 45.00
C ALA A 16 5.43 3.91 43.71
N GLY A 17 4.28 3.63 43.13
CA GLY A 17 3.58 4.57 42.26
C GLY A 17 3.21 4.16 40.85
N GLU A 18 3.63 3.04 40.33
CA GLU A 18 3.22 2.61 38.97
C GLU A 18 1.96 1.74 39.03
N LYS A 19 0.89 2.22 38.38
CA LYS A 19 -0.34 1.44 38.19
C LYS A 19 -0.06 0.39 37.11
N PRO A 20 -0.37 -0.93 37.29
CA PRO A 20 -0.21 -1.91 36.24
C PRO A 20 -1.11 -1.59 35.04
N GLU A 21 -0.55 -1.70 33.85
CA GLU A 21 -1.32 -1.55 32.62
C GLU A 21 -2.14 -2.80 32.34
N VAL A 22 -3.35 -2.61 31.82
CA VAL A 22 -4.23 -3.71 31.41
C VAL A 22 -3.78 -4.17 30.03
N GLU A 23 -3.18 -5.34 29.91
CA GLU A 23 -2.82 -5.94 28.62
C GLU A 23 -4.07 -6.32 27.81
N PHE A 24 -4.06 -6.00 26.53
CA PHE A 24 -5.16 -6.30 25.61
C PHE A 24 -5.11 -7.74 25.11
N MET A 25 -6.26 -8.40 25.10
CA MET A 25 -6.40 -9.82 24.79
C MET A 25 -7.14 -10.09 23.50
N ASP A 26 -6.88 -11.28 22.91
CA ASP A 26 -7.68 -11.83 21.81
C ASP A 26 -9.00 -12.38 22.35
N TYR A 27 -10.10 -11.72 22.03
CA TYR A 27 -11.46 -12.09 22.45
C TYR A 27 -12.02 -13.31 21.70
N GLN A 28 -11.26 -13.95 20.81
CA GLN A 28 -11.75 -15.05 19.95
C GLN A 28 -11.36 -16.45 20.44
N ASN A 29 -10.57 -16.60 21.53
CA ASN A 29 -10.20 -17.90 22.07
C ASN A 29 -10.99 -18.19 23.35
N ASP A 30 -12.04 -18.97 23.20
CA ASP A 30 -12.95 -19.42 24.27
C ASP A 30 -12.26 -20.34 25.32
N ASP A 31 -11.15 -20.97 24.94
CA ASP A 31 -10.48 -21.97 25.81
C ASP A 31 -9.76 -21.36 27.03
N THR A 32 -9.45 -20.06 26.99
CA THR A 32 -8.78 -19.37 28.11
C THR A 32 -9.73 -18.83 29.16
N LEU A 33 -11.02 -18.76 28.88
CA LEU A 33 -12.05 -18.26 29.83
C LEU A 33 -12.46 -19.31 30.86
N GLN A 34 -12.22 -20.61 30.61
CA GLN A 34 -12.58 -21.66 31.54
C GLN A 34 -11.59 -21.83 32.73
N ASP A 35 -10.34 -21.34 32.60
CA ASP A 35 -9.34 -21.47 33.66
C ASP A 35 -9.54 -20.51 34.85
N TYR A 36 -10.37 -19.48 34.70
CA TYR A 36 -10.61 -18.49 35.79
C TYR A 36 -11.43 -19.02 36.96
N ALA A 37 -12.24 -20.05 36.75
CA ALA A 37 -13.16 -20.55 37.76
C ALA A 37 -12.52 -21.59 38.71
N SER A 38 -11.33 -22.10 38.42
CA SER A 38 -10.75 -23.26 39.11
C SER A 38 -9.63 -22.94 40.10
N GLU A 39 -9.18 -21.71 40.22
CA GLU A 39 -8.02 -21.34 41.05
C GLU A 39 -8.35 -20.41 42.25
N ASP A 40 -9.61 -20.13 42.51
CA ASP A 40 -10.00 -19.32 43.66
C ASP A 40 -9.92 -20.21 44.92
N GLY A 41 -9.09 -19.79 45.86
CA GLY A 41 -8.85 -20.51 47.12
C GLY A 41 -10.14 -20.78 47.93
N PRO A 42 -10.24 -20.35 49.18
CA PRO A 42 -11.45 -20.55 50.01
C PRO A 42 -12.66 -19.73 49.55
N VAL A 43 -12.50 -18.88 48.53
CA VAL A 43 -13.50 -17.95 48.04
C VAL A 43 -13.58 -17.98 46.53
N ILE A 44 -14.80 -17.99 45.98
CA ILE A 44 -15.05 -17.84 44.55
C ILE A 44 -15.48 -16.40 44.24
N VAL A 45 -14.79 -15.76 43.29
CA VAL A 45 -15.10 -14.39 42.86
C VAL A 45 -15.48 -14.37 41.37
N THR A 46 -16.68 -13.88 41.06
CA THR A 46 -17.18 -13.81 39.67
C THR A 46 -16.45 -12.71 38.87
N VAL A 47 -16.31 -12.96 37.57
CA VAL A 47 -15.78 -11.96 36.62
C VAL A 47 -16.89 -11.00 36.22
N PRO A 48 -16.77 -9.67 36.48
CA PRO A 48 -17.74 -8.69 36.04
C PRO A 48 -17.64 -8.43 34.53
N PHE A 49 -18.75 -8.14 33.91
CA PHE A 49 -18.85 -7.90 32.45
C PHE A 49 -18.21 -9.01 31.61
N PRO A 50 -18.69 -10.27 31.74
CA PRO A 50 -18.16 -11.38 30.95
C PRO A 50 -18.31 -11.10 29.46
N PHE A 51 -17.42 -11.69 28.66
CA PHE A 51 -17.49 -11.57 27.20
C PHE A 51 -18.75 -12.26 26.66
N GLU A 52 -19.43 -11.57 25.74
CA GLU A 52 -20.55 -12.09 24.99
C GLU A 52 -20.02 -12.51 23.60
N ASP A 53 -20.11 -13.82 23.25
CA ASP A 53 -19.55 -14.37 22.01
C ASP A 53 -18.07 -13.98 21.75
N GLY A 54 -17.24 -13.99 22.81
CA GLY A 54 -15.83 -13.64 22.73
C GLY A 54 -15.54 -12.15 22.51
N LYS A 55 -16.53 -11.26 22.75
CA LYS A 55 -16.37 -9.80 22.63
C LYS A 55 -16.79 -9.10 23.91
N PRO A 56 -16.21 -7.89 24.20
CA PRO A 56 -16.67 -7.06 25.29
C PRO A 56 -18.13 -6.65 25.07
N LYS A 57 -18.89 -6.59 26.16
CA LYS A 57 -20.25 -6.03 26.15
C LYS A 57 -20.24 -4.60 25.63
N SER A 58 -21.17 -4.29 24.71
CA SER A 58 -21.28 -2.97 24.09
C SER A 58 -22.37 -2.12 24.77
N VAL A 59 -22.11 -0.82 24.95
CA VAL A 59 -23.03 0.16 25.52
C VAL A 59 -22.89 1.50 24.80
N LEU A 60 -23.98 2.27 24.68
CA LEU A 60 -23.88 3.62 24.10
C LEU A 60 -23.24 4.61 25.09
N VAL A 61 -22.44 5.52 24.54
CA VAL A 61 -21.88 6.65 25.32
C VAL A 61 -22.99 7.40 26.02
N GLY A 62 -22.81 7.65 27.34
CA GLY A 62 -23.81 8.29 28.21
C GLY A 62 -24.84 7.35 28.83
N GLU A 63 -24.92 6.07 28.42
CA GLU A 63 -25.74 5.05 29.06
C GLU A 63 -24.94 4.36 30.16
N THR A 64 -25.59 4.09 31.30
CA THR A 64 -24.97 3.35 32.41
C THR A 64 -25.16 1.86 32.21
N SER A 65 -24.06 1.09 32.15
CA SER A 65 -24.08 -0.39 32.20
C SER A 65 -23.65 -0.86 33.58
N THR A 66 -24.34 -1.87 34.11
CA THR A 66 -24.08 -2.40 35.45
C THR A 66 -23.92 -3.91 35.41
N ASP A 67 -23.04 -4.42 36.25
CA ASP A 67 -22.87 -5.85 36.48
C ASP A 67 -22.50 -6.09 37.94
N THR A 68 -22.43 -7.36 38.39
CA THR A 68 -22.20 -7.73 39.79
C THR A 68 -20.92 -8.52 39.95
N ILE A 69 -20.18 -8.21 41.00
CA ILE A 69 -19.09 -9.04 41.50
C ILE A 69 -19.66 -9.79 42.71
N SER A 70 -19.83 -11.10 42.59
CA SER A 70 -20.26 -12.00 43.66
C SER A 70 -19.05 -12.68 44.26
N ILE A 71 -18.91 -12.53 45.58
CA ILE A 71 -17.82 -13.11 46.40
C ILE A 71 -18.45 -14.18 47.28
N GLU A 72 -18.24 -15.45 47.02
CA GLU A 72 -18.83 -16.56 47.76
C GLU A 72 -17.75 -17.27 48.60
N ASN A 73 -18.01 -17.41 49.90
CA ASN A 73 -17.16 -18.19 50.79
C ASN A 73 -17.55 -19.69 50.70
N THR A 74 -16.72 -20.47 50.00
CA THR A 74 -16.88 -21.93 49.82
C THR A 74 -16.22 -22.77 50.92
N SER A 75 -15.49 -22.11 51.81
CA SER A 75 -14.82 -22.78 52.93
C SER A 75 -15.73 -23.08 54.10
N SER A 76 -15.25 -23.93 55.02
CA SER A 76 -15.95 -24.27 56.27
C SER A 76 -15.76 -23.25 57.37
N GLU A 77 -14.89 -22.20 57.17
CA GLU A 77 -14.54 -21.18 58.13
C GLU A 77 -14.98 -19.79 57.67
N SER A 78 -15.10 -18.86 58.63
CA SER A 78 -15.39 -17.47 58.28
C SER A 78 -14.18 -16.79 57.68
N VAL A 79 -14.35 -16.16 56.55
CA VAL A 79 -13.30 -15.48 55.80
C VAL A 79 -13.45 -13.97 56.00
N THR A 80 -12.35 -13.26 56.29
CA THR A 80 -12.33 -11.81 56.38
C THR A 80 -11.95 -11.18 55.05
N LEU A 81 -12.89 -10.46 54.46
CA LEU A 81 -12.66 -9.62 53.32
C LEU A 81 -12.15 -8.27 53.79
N TRP A 82 -10.92 -7.92 53.50
CA TRP A 82 -10.29 -6.68 53.93
C TRP A 82 -10.74 -5.52 53.06
N SER A 83 -10.70 -5.68 51.72
CA SER A 83 -11.19 -4.64 50.84
C SER A 83 -11.62 -5.20 49.47
N VAL A 84 -12.54 -4.49 48.82
CA VAL A 84 -12.80 -4.57 47.38
C VAL A 84 -12.66 -3.17 46.82
N ARG A 85 -11.70 -2.96 45.95
CA ARG A 85 -11.37 -1.64 45.42
C ARG A 85 -11.09 -1.62 43.96
N ILE A 86 -11.42 -0.54 43.27
CA ILE A 86 -10.96 -0.27 41.92
C ILE A 86 -9.49 0.16 42.04
N PHE A 87 -8.61 -0.70 41.55
CA PHE A 87 -7.17 -0.44 41.54
C PHE A 87 -6.79 0.55 40.45
N SER A 88 -7.26 0.32 39.23
CA SER A 88 -7.10 1.22 38.10
C SER A 88 -8.31 1.17 37.19
N SER A 89 -8.57 2.22 36.46
CA SER A 89 -9.54 2.24 35.36
C SER A 89 -9.02 3.09 34.21
N ASN A 90 -9.33 2.68 32.99
CA ASN A 90 -8.98 3.42 31.77
C ASN A 90 -10.23 3.52 30.88
N PRO A 91 -10.78 4.73 30.62
CA PRO A 91 -10.39 6.03 31.20
C PRO A 91 -10.54 6.10 32.72
N GLU A 92 -9.78 7.00 33.34
CA GLU A 92 -9.86 7.18 34.81
C GLU A 92 -11.28 7.54 35.27
N ASN A 93 -11.69 7.00 36.41
CA ASN A 93 -13.00 7.24 37.04
C ASN A 93 -14.21 6.85 36.14
N SER A 94 -14.02 5.93 35.19
CA SER A 94 -15.12 5.43 34.38
C SER A 94 -15.99 4.38 35.09
N TYR A 95 -15.46 3.73 36.13
CA TYR A 95 -16.14 2.71 36.92
C TYR A 95 -16.36 3.14 38.37
N VAL A 96 -17.45 2.64 38.94
CA VAL A 96 -17.85 2.93 40.33
C VAL A 96 -18.39 1.64 40.96
N LEU A 97 -17.98 1.37 42.23
CA LEU A 97 -18.55 0.29 43.06
C LEU A 97 -19.77 0.79 43.83
N SER A 98 -20.72 -0.09 44.12
CA SER A 98 -21.84 0.18 45.00
C SER A 98 -22.34 -1.08 45.68
N MET A 99 -22.80 -0.92 46.92
CA MET A 99 -23.51 -1.99 47.66
C MET A 99 -24.98 -2.12 47.27
N MET A 100 -25.55 -1.11 46.60
CA MET A 100 -26.93 -1.13 46.10
C MET A 100 -26.94 -1.06 44.61
N ARG A 101 -27.98 -1.63 44.01
CA ARG A 101 -28.19 -1.56 42.56
C ARG A 101 -28.27 -0.10 42.12
N PRO A 102 -27.42 0.32 41.16
CA PRO A 102 -27.48 1.68 40.63
C PRO A 102 -28.84 1.98 40.00
N PRO A 103 -29.31 3.23 40.06
CA PRO A 103 -30.54 3.66 39.45
C PRO A 103 -30.46 3.49 37.92
N LEU A 104 -31.56 3.05 37.29
CA LEU A 104 -31.67 2.97 35.83
C LEU A 104 -31.64 4.39 35.23
N ASN A 105 -31.25 4.48 33.97
CA ASN A 105 -31.12 5.75 33.21
C ASN A 105 -32.39 6.61 33.22
N ASP A 106 -33.58 5.96 33.33
CA ASP A 106 -34.90 6.60 33.41
C ASP A 106 -35.32 6.99 34.82
N ALA A 107 -34.45 6.79 35.83
CA ALA A 107 -34.78 7.11 37.22
C ALA A 107 -34.82 8.62 37.42
N ASN A 108 -35.67 9.08 38.41
CA ASN A 108 -35.82 10.48 38.80
C ASN A 108 -34.47 11.07 39.28
N GLU A 109 -34.26 12.36 39.06
CA GLU A 109 -33.03 13.06 39.44
C GLU A 109 -32.71 12.95 40.93
N GLU A 110 -33.73 12.82 41.81
CA GLU A 110 -33.56 12.58 43.24
C GLU A 110 -32.90 11.21 43.51
N ALA A 111 -33.31 10.16 42.79
CA ALA A 111 -32.72 8.81 42.94
C ALA A 111 -31.28 8.75 42.42
N LYS A 112 -30.92 9.60 41.46
CA LYS A 112 -29.56 9.74 40.97
C LYS A 112 -28.65 10.50 41.91
N GLN A 113 -29.23 11.51 42.66
CA GLN A 113 -28.50 12.30 43.67
C GLN A 113 -28.22 11.50 44.94
N ASP A 114 -29.09 10.56 45.30
CA ASP A 114 -28.94 9.70 46.48
C ASP A 114 -27.98 8.53 46.26
N PHE A 115 -27.56 8.28 45.00
CA PHE A 115 -26.67 7.17 44.67
C PHE A 115 -25.23 7.53 45.00
N LEU A 116 -24.69 6.88 46.05
CA LEU A 116 -23.29 7.03 46.45
C LEU A 116 -22.45 5.98 45.77
N GLY A 117 -21.68 6.38 44.74
CA GLY A 117 -20.62 5.56 44.15
C GLY A 117 -19.41 5.51 45.09
N LEU A 118 -18.85 4.32 45.25
CA LEU A 118 -17.67 4.06 46.08
C LEU A 118 -16.49 3.67 45.17
N THR A 119 -15.29 3.95 45.59
CA THR A 119 -14.06 3.44 44.99
C THR A 119 -13.53 2.19 45.71
N SER A 120 -13.96 1.98 46.97
CA SER A 120 -13.61 0.83 47.79
C SER A 120 -14.75 0.46 48.75
N VAL A 121 -14.82 -0.85 49.07
CA VAL A 121 -15.65 -1.41 50.13
C VAL A 121 -14.71 -2.13 51.10
N GLU A 122 -14.73 -1.80 52.38
CA GLU A 122 -13.77 -2.28 53.36
C GLU A 122 -14.43 -3.07 54.50
N ASP A 123 -13.65 -3.91 55.14
CA ASP A 123 -13.93 -4.68 56.39
C ASP A 123 -15.27 -5.45 56.40
N ARG A 124 -15.30 -6.64 55.76
CA ARG A 124 -16.45 -7.54 55.79
C ARG A 124 -16.05 -8.92 56.24
N SER A 125 -16.87 -9.55 57.09
CA SER A 125 -16.70 -10.98 57.43
C SER A 125 -17.75 -11.78 56.67
N LEU A 126 -17.28 -12.78 55.92
CA LEU A 126 -18.10 -13.72 55.11
C LEU A 126 -18.17 -15.04 55.86
N LEU A 127 -19.36 -15.40 56.34
CA LEU A 127 -19.63 -16.68 56.97
C LEU A 127 -19.59 -17.81 55.89
N PRO A 128 -19.35 -19.10 56.27
CA PRO A 128 -19.40 -20.22 55.36
C PRO A 128 -20.70 -20.27 54.57
N GLY A 129 -20.62 -20.42 53.24
CA GLY A 129 -21.77 -20.46 52.31
C GLY A 129 -22.47 -19.12 52.09
N HIS A 130 -21.96 -18.00 52.61
CA HIS A 130 -22.51 -16.68 52.37
C HIS A 130 -21.87 -16.04 51.14
N THR A 131 -22.67 -15.30 50.33
CA THR A 131 -22.26 -14.57 49.15
C THR A 131 -22.45 -13.06 49.41
N LEU A 132 -21.39 -12.27 49.18
CA LEU A 132 -21.43 -10.81 49.12
C LEU A 132 -21.57 -10.40 47.66
N THR A 133 -22.56 -9.57 47.33
CA THR A 133 -22.76 -9.03 45.99
C THR A 133 -22.46 -7.53 46.01
N ILE A 134 -21.52 -7.12 45.14
CA ILE A 134 -21.13 -5.73 44.94
C ILE A 134 -21.47 -5.36 43.49
N TRP A 135 -22.08 -4.21 43.30
CA TRP A 135 -22.38 -3.72 41.94
C TRP A 135 -21.22 -2.93 41.41
N LEU A 136 -20.80 -3.27 40.19
CA LEU A 136 -19.85 -2.50 39.39
C LEU A 136 -20.61 -1.82 38.26
N SER A 137 -20.54 -0.51 38.16
CA SER A 137 -21.21 0.28 37.12
C SER A 137 -20.18 1.12 36.33
N CYS A 138 -20.44 1.23 35.03
CA CYS A 138 -19.68 2.08 34.13
C CYS A 138 -20.63 2.98 33.35
N MET A 139 -20.31 4.28 33.28
CA MET A 139 -20.99 5.27 32.44
C MET A 139 -19.95 5.91 31.53
N PRO A 140 -19.72 5.39 30.33
CA PRO A 140 -18.71 5.90 29.43
C PRO A 140 -19.09 7.29 28.94
N LYS A 141 -18.10 8.20 28.92
CA LYS A 141 -18.23 9.57 28.40
C LYS A 141 -17.75 9.68 26.95
N ASP A 142 -16.81 8.82 26.58
CA ASP A 142 -16.17 8.79 25.28
C ASP A 142 -16.28 7.39 24.65
N ILE A 143 -16.19 7.33 23.31
CA ILE A 143 -16.16 6.07 22.58
C ILE A 143 -14.83 5.33 22.81
N GLY A 144 -14.90 4.01 22.87
CA GLY A 144 -13.72 3.16 23.01
C GLY A 144 -13.85 2.08 24.07
N LEU A 145 -12.78 1.34 24.30
CA LEU A 145 -12.72 0.30 25.31
C LEU A 145 -12.46 0.91 26.69
N HIS A 146 -13.39 0.68 27.60
CA HIS A 146 -13.28 1.03 29.01
C HIS A 146 -12.88 -0.20 29.79
N THR A 147 -11.80 -0.11 30.57
CA THR A 147 -11.27 -1.24 31.37
C THR A 147 -11.15 -0.85 32.83
N SER A 148 -11.29 -1.80 33.73
CA SER A 148 -11.05 -1.61 35.16
C SER A 148 -10.47 -2.87 35.78
N ILE A 149 -9.44 -2.69 36.62
CA ILE A 149 -8.90 -3.73 37.48
C ILE A 149 -9.51 -3.56 38.86
N VAL A 150 -10.18 -4.63 39.32
CA VAL A 150 -10.76 -4.69 40.66
C VAL A 150 -9.95 -5.66 41.49
N HIS A 151 -9.43 -5.20 42.65
CA HIS A 151 -8.76 -6.00 43.64
C HIS A 151 -9.74 -6.43 44.73
N VAL A 152 -9.69 -7.70 45.07
CA VAL A 152 -10.42 -8.28 46.19
C VAL A 152 -9.38 -8.84 47.16
N ASP A 153 -9.19 -8.16 48.29
CA ASP A 153 -8.18 -8.51 49.29
C ASP A 153 -8.82 -9.40 50.37
N ILE A 154 -8.40 -10.65 50.51
CA ILE A 154 -8.97 -11.68 51.40
C ILE A 154 -7.86 -12.27 52.28
N GLY A 155 -7.81 -11.90 53.55
CA GLY A 155 -6.72 -12.31 54.41
C GLY A 155 -5.36 -11.93 53.80
N ASP A 156 -4.47 -12.91 53.55
CA ASP A 156 -3.17 -12.68 52.90
C ASP A 156 -3.22 -12.91 51.37
N GLU A 157 -4.41 -13.22 50.83
CA GLU A 157 -4.59 -13.46 49.41
C GLU A 157 -5.24 -12.24 48.72
N LYS A 158 -4.80 -12.00 47.49
CA LYS A 158 -5.28 -10.94 46.62
C LYS A 158 -5.80 -11.51 45.32
N ILE A 159 -7.07 -11.33 45.05
CA ILE A 159 -7.73 -11.77 43.81
C ILE A 159 -7.96 -10.56 42.89
N GLU A 160 -7.50 -10.62 41.64
CA GLU A 160 -7.69 -9.62 40.64
C GLU A 160 -8.81 -10.02 39.66
N ARG A 161 -9.68 -9.06 39.32
CA ARG A 161 -10.72 -9.24 38.28
C ARG A 161 -10.68 -8.04 37.32
N VAL A 162 -10.68 -8.32 36.03
CA VAL A 162 -10.65 -7.27 35.01
C VAL A 162 -12.03 -7.17 34.34
N ALA A 163 -12.57 -5.95 34.33
CA ALA A 163 -13.81 -5.61 33.64
C ALA A 163 -13.52 -4.95 32.29
N PHE A 164 -14.22 -5.35 31.24
CA PHE A 164 -14.14 -4.77 29.91
C PHE A 164 -15.51 -4.36 29.41
N LEU A 165 -15.63 -3.12 28.93
CA LEU A 165 -16.85 -2.58 28.34
C LEU A 165 -16.49 -1.77 27.10
N LEU A 166 -17.18 -2.01 25.97
CA LEU A 166 -16.98 -1.26 24.75
C LEU A 166 -18.04 -0.16 24.61
N ALA A 167 -17.60 1.08 24.63
CA ALA A 167 -18.48 2.24 24.47
C ALA A 167 -18.64 2.57 22.98
N ASP A 168 -19.88 2.51 22.51
CA ASP A 168 -20.29 2.80 21.15
C ASP A 168 -20.97 4.16 21.02
N ASP A 169 -20.90 4.75 19.83
CA ASP A 169 -21.82 5.79 19.40
C ASP A 169 -22.78 5.28 18.32
N ASN A 170 -23.63 6.14 17.78
CA ASN A 170 -24.58 5.76 16.74
C ASN A 170 -23.89 5.28 15.45
N ILE A 171 -22.69 5.80 15.13
CA ILE A 171 -21.93 5.44 13.94
C ILE A 171 -21.36 4.04 14.11
N SER A 172 -20.62 3.80 15.19
CA SER A 172 -20.00 2.50 15.47
C SER A 172 -21.05 1.39 15.62
N LYS A 173 -22.18 1.69 16.26
CA LYS A 173 -23.32 0.77 16.41
C LYS A 173 -23.95 0.37 15.06
N ALA A 174 -24.10 1.33 14.12
CA ALA A 174 -24.63 1.06 12.78
C ALA A 174 -23.69 0.21 11.90
N LEU A 175 -22.42 0.04 12.33
CA LEU A 175 -21.40 -0.74 11.62
C LEU A 175 -21.17 -2.14 12.22
N LEU A 176 -21.92 -2.51 13.25
CA LEU A 176 -21.89 -3.86 13.83
C LEU A 176 -22.05 -4.93 12.75
N SER A 177 -21.32 -6.02 12.90
CA SER A 177 -21.45 -7.18 12.03
C SER A 177 -22.72 -7.95 12.39
N GLU A 178 -23.53 -8.29 11.38
CA GLU A 178 -24.70 -9.15 11.52
C GLU A 178 -24.34 -10.63 11.51
N GLU A 179 -23.17 -10.99 10.95
CA GLU A 179 -22.72 -12.38 10.80
C GLU A 179 -21.37 -12.59 11.52
N PRO A 180 -21.26 -13.55 12.44
CA PRO A 180 -19.99 -13.88 13.08
C PRO A 180 -19.00 -14.44 12.07
N TYR A 181 -17.71 -14.19 12.30
CA TYR A 181 -16.65 -14.70 11.42
C TYR A 181 -16.58 -16.24 11.47
N SER A 182 -16.64 -16.88 10.31
CA SER A 182 -16.43 -18.32 10.16
C SER A 182 -15.30 -18.59 9.16
N ARG A 183 -14.22 -19.23 9.62
CA ARG A 183 -13.11 -19.62 8.74
C ARG A 183 -13.59 -20.71 7.78
N ARG A 184 -13.48 -20.48 6.47
CA ARG A 184 -13.71 -21.52 5.46
C ARG A 184 -12.62 -22.58 5.61
N ARG A 185 -13.01 -23.80 6.01
CA ARG A 185 -12.14 -24.97 5.90
C ARG A 185 -12.27 -25.51 4.48
N GLY A 186 -11.36 -25.11 3.60
CA GLY A 186 -11.17 -25.76 2.30
C GLY A 186 -10.76 -27.21 2.52
N GLN A 187 -11.64 -28.17 2.20
CA GLN A 187 -11.22 -29.56 2.09
C GLN A 187 -10.53 -29.69 0.73
N ASN A 188 -9.20 -29.79 0.74
CA ASN A 188 -8.41 -30.08 -0.45
C ASN A 188 -8.70 -31.52 -0.94
N LYS A 189 -9.80 -31.72 -1.64
CA LYS A 189 -10.02 -32.95 -2.40
C LYS A 189 -9.18 -32.88 -3.68
N LYS A 190 -8.11 -33.67 -3.72
CA LYS A 190 -7.36 -33.87 -4.97
C LYS A 190 -8.27 -34.67 -5.91
N PHE A 191 -8.78 -34.04 -6.92
CA PHE A 191 -9.54 -34.69 -7.99
C PHE A 191 -8.56 -35.39 -8.96
N GLU A 192 -8.90 -36.60 -9.39
CA GLU A 192 -8.15 -37.27 -10.43
C GLU A 192 -8.15 -36.47 -11.75
N PRO A 193 -7.02 -36.43 -12.48
CA PRO A 193 -6.91 -35.72 -13.72
C PRO A 193 -7.81 -36.35 -14.79
N ALA A 194 -8.94 -35.71 -15.11
CA ALA A 194 -9.84 -36.09 -16.19
C ALA A 194 -9.76 -35.05 -17.32
N PRO A 195 -9.99 -35.46 -18.60
CA PRO A 195 -9.97 -34.52 -19.72
C PRO A 195 -11.06 -33.46 -19.55
N ILE A 196 -10.65 -32.20 -19.58
CA ILE A 196 -11.51 -31.02 -19.39
C ILE A 196 -12.26 -30.74 -20.69
N VAL A 197 -13.59 -30.58 -20.64
CA VAL A 197 -14.41 -30.13 -21.77
C VAL A 197 -14.20 -28.61 -21.93
N PRO A 198 -13.67 -28.12 -23.04
CA PRO A 198 -13.39 -26.71 -23.22
C PRO A 198 -14.66 -25.89 -23.37
N GLY A 199 -14.74 -24.73 -22.67
CA GLY A 199 -15.82 -23.77 -22.80
C GLY A 199 -15.63 -22.77 -23.93
N CYS A 200 -16.62 -21.89 -24.09
CA CYS A 200 -16.58 -20.81 -25.06
C CYS A 200 -15.80 -19.62 -24.53
N ARG A 201 -14.68 -19.31 -25.15
CA ARG A 201 -13.92 -18.09 -24.83
C ARG A 201 -14.71 -16.85 -25.24
N PRO A 202 -14.52 -15.70 -24.52
CA PRO A 202 -15.00 -14.42 -25.02
C PRO A 202 -14.57 -14.27 -26.47
N THR A 203 -15.54 -13.98 -27.35
CA THR A 203 -15.26 -13.84 -28.78
C THR A 203 -14.18 -12.77 -28.92
N ARG A 204 -12.97 -13.18 -29.23
CA ARG A 204 -11.96 -12.30 -29.76
C ARG A 204 -12.46 -11.88 -31.13
N GLN A 205 -13.24 -10.80 -31.18
CA GLN A 205 -13.49 -10.14 -32.47
C GLN A 205 -12.12 -9.75 -33.01
N HIS A 206 -11.69 -10.48 -34.05
CA HIS A 206 -10.37 -10.41 -34.65
C HIS A 206 -9.21 -10.63 -33.66
N ALA A 207 -8.85 -11.91 -33.48
CA ALA A 207 -7.58 -12.23 -32.82
C ALA A 207 -6.48 -11.52 -33.60
N GLN A 208 -5.93 -10.45 -32.98
CA GLN A 208 -4.81 -9.74 -33.58
C GLN A 208 -3.69 -10.77 -33.82
N GLY A 209 -3.33 -11.01 -35.06
CA GLY A 209 -2.28 -11.95 -35.42
C GLY A 209 -0.93 -11.36 -35.07
N PHE A 210 -0.53 -11.44 -33.80
CA PHE A 210 0.78 -11.02 -33.38
C PHE A 210 1.88 -11.72 -34.17
N LYS A 211 2.88 -10.99 -34.59
CA LYS A 211 4.03 -11.50 -35.33
C LYS A 211 4.80 -12.54 -34.52
N TYR A 212 4.92 -12.34 -33.22
CA TYR A 212 5.61 -13.23 -32.30
C TYR A 212 4.64 -13.80 -31.25
N LYS A 213 4.52 -15.12 -31.22
CA LYS A 213 3.72 -15.85 -30.25
C LYS A 213 4.51 -16.02 -28.95
N LEU A 214 3.83 -15.83 -27.84
CA LEU A 214 4.40 -16.04 -26.49
C LEU A 214 4.56 -17.55 -26.22
N PRO A 215 5.78 -18.05 -25.91
CA PRO A 215 6.02 -19.46 -25.56
C PRO A 215 5.24 -19.90 -24.31
N GLN A 216 5.08 -21.22 -24.12
CA GLN A 216 4.28 -21.74 -23.00
C GLN A 216 5.01 -21.73 -21.66
N PHE A 217 6.33 -21.92 -21.65
CA PHE A 217 7.15 -21.99 -20.43
C PHE A 217 6.54 -22.95 -19.39
N ALA A 218 6.62 -24.26 -19.67
CA ALA A 218 6.17 -25.26 -18.71
C ALA A 218 7.07 -25.24 -17.46
N ILE A 219 6.45 -25.38 -16.28
CA ILE A 219 7.18 -25.49 -15.02
C ILE A 219 7.96 -26.82 -15.02
N PRO A 220 9.29 -26.83 -14.85
CA PRO A 220 10.08 -28.06 -14.79
C PRO A 220 9.64 -28.96 -13.60
N ALA A 221 9.41 -30.25 -13.89
CA ALA A 221 8.89 -31.17 -12.87
C ALA A 221 9.82 -31.28 -11.67
N HIS A 222 11.15 -31.35 -11.90
CA HIS A 222 12.14 -31.46 -10.81
C HIS A 222 12.14 -30.22 -9.88
N ILE A 223 11.96 -29.00 -10.42
CA ILE A 223 11.86 -27.78 -9.60
C ILE A 223 10.56 -27.78 -8.78
N ARG A 224 9.43 -28.21 -9.41
CA ARG A 224 8.16 -28.36 -8.69
C ARG A 224 8.30 -29.34 -7.53
N GLU A 225 8.92 -30.52 -7.74
CA GLU A 225 9.11 -31.54 -6.70
C GLU A 225 9.99 -31.02 -5.54
N LEU A 226 11.08 -30.29 -5.85
CA LEU A 226 11.92 -29.67 -4.83
C LEU A 226 11.14 -28.69 -3.95
N ILE A 227 10.37 -27.77 -4.58
CA ILE A 227 9.60 -26.75 -3.84
C ILE A 227 8.47 -27.40 -3.03
N GLU A 228 7.72 -28.35 -3.59
CA GLU A 228 6.65 -29.08 -2.91
C GLU A 228 7.20 -29.91 -1.72
N SER A 229 8.44 -30.41 -1.81
CA SER A 229 9.14 -31.07 -0.69
C SER A 229 9.80 -30.10 0.29
N LYS A 230 9.60 -28.78 0.13
CA LYS A 230 10.22 -27.70 0.93
C LYS A 230 11.76 -27.72 0.94
N GLN A 231 12.36 -28.22 -0.14
CA GLN A 231 13.79 -28.15 -0.34
C GLN A 231 14.15 -26.89 -1.11
N ARG A 232 15.22 -26.21 -0.69
CA ARG A 232 15.71 -25.02 -1.38
C ARG A 232 16.46 -25.43 -2.64
N PRO A 233 16.12 -24.94 -3.84
CA PRO A 233 16.88 -25.18 -5.06
C PRO A 233 18.32 -24.65 -4.96
N ASP A 234 19.31 -25.43 -5.41
CA ASP A 234 20.74 -25.12 -5.27
C ASP A 234 21.12 -23.76 -5.87
N VAL A 235 20.51 -23.38 -7.02
CA VAL A 235 20.77 -22.12 -7.71
C VAL A 235 20.45 -20.88 -6.85
N LEU A 236 19.56 -20.99 -5.85
CA LEU A 236 19.23 -19.88 -4.94
C LEU A 236 20.23 -19.76 -3.77
N SER A 237 21.14 -20.72 -3.63
CA SER A 237 22.24 -20.67 -2.67
C SER A 237 23.53 -20.09 -3.27
N GLU A 238 23.55 -19.91 -4.59
CA GLU A 238 24.65 -19.30 -5.32
C GLU A 238 24.45 -17.77 -5.41
N GLU A 239 25.56 -17.04 -5.44
CA GLU A 239 25.53 -15.61 -5.70
C GLU A 239 24.98 -15.32 -7.12
N LEU A 240 24.13 -14.31 -7.24
CA LEU A 240 23.54 -13.91 -8.52
C LEU A 240 24.63 -13.37 -9.45
N SER A 241 24.74 -13.96 -10.64
CA SER A 241 25.76 -13.66 -11.65
C SER A 241 25.18 -13.68 -13.07
N MET A 242 25.95 -13.22 -14.06
CA MET A 242 25.56 -13.32 -15.47
C MET A 242 25.29 -14.76 -15.91
N ILE A 243 25.96 -15.75 -15.31
CA ILE A 243 25.88 -17.16 -15.71
C ILE A 243 24.57 -17.79 -15.24
N ASN A 244 24.17 -17.52 -14.00
CA ASN A 244 22.97 -18.13 -13.39
C ASN A 244 21.72 -17.22 -13.43
N TYR A 245 21.80 -15.99 -13.99
CA TYR A 245 20.74 -14.98 -13.97
C TYR A 245 19.38 -15.52 -14.42
N ALA A 246 19.32 -16.12 -15.58
CA ALA A 246 18.07 -16.64 -16.14
C ALA A 246 17.51 -17.80 -15.30
N GLN A 247 18.36 -18.68 -14.79
CA GLN A 247 17.96 -19.82 -13.97
C GLN A 247 17.52 -19.38 -12.58
N PHE A 248 18.24 -18.44 -11.96
CA PHE A 248 17.94 -17.87 -10.65
C PHE A 248 16.54 -17.24 -10.64
N PHE A 249 16.28 -16.26 -11.50
CA PHE A 249 14.97 -15.61 -11.55
C PHE A 249 13.86 -16.54 -12.07
N SER A 250 14.15 -17.47 -12.98
CA SER A 250 13.14 -18.45 -13.39
C SER A 250 12.72 -19.34 -12.24
N THR A 251 13.64 -19.73 -11.34
CA THR A 251 13.33 -20.51 -10.15
C THR A 251 12.45 -19.72 -9.17
N LEU A 252 12.78 -18.46 -8.92
CA LEU A 252 11.95 -17.57 -8.09
C LEU A 252 10.55 -17.38 -8.69
N LEU A 253 10.44 -17.22 -10.00
CA LEU A 253 9.15 -17.14 -10.69
C LEU A 253 8.35 -18.44 -10.59
N VAL A 254 9.00 -19.62 -10.58
CA VAL A 254 8.32 -20.89 -10.34
C VAL A 254 7.75 -20.95 -8.93
N MET A 255 8.51 -20.51 -7.91
CA MET A 255 8.04 -20.45 -6.53
C MET A 255 6.82 -19.53 -6.40
N GLU A 256 6.89 -18.36 -7.02
CA GLU A 256 5.76 -17.40 -7.08
C GLU A 256 4.55 -17.99 -7.79
N GLU A 257 4.74 -18.66 -8.91
CA GLU A 257 3.67 -19.27 -9.69
C GLU A 257 3.00 -20.44 -8.97
N LEU A 258 3.76 -21.28 -8.25
CA LEU A 258 3.23 -22.36 -7.42
C LEU A 258 2.44 -21.85 -6.23
N ASN A 259 2.92 -20.80 -5.57
CA ASN A 259 2.20 -20.14 -4.49
C ASN A 259 0.88 -19.54 -4.99
N LEU A 260 0.90 -18.87 -6.14
CA LEU A 260 -0.31 -18.33 -6.77
C LEU A 260 -1.31 -19.45 -7.12
N GLU A 261 -0.83 -20.61 -7.59
CA GLU A 261 -1.66 -21.79 -7.85
C GLU A 261 -2.32 -22.31 -6.55
N GLU A 262 -1.58 -22.35 -5.45
CA GLU A 262 -2.09 -22.76 -4.14
C GLU A 262 -3.09 -21.75 -3.57
N GLU A 263 -2.79 -20.45 -3.64
CA GLU A 263 -3.72 -19.40 -3.22
C GLU A 263 -5.03 -19.45 -4.00
N MET A 264 -4.98 -19.65 -5.31
CA MET A 264 -6.19 -19.76 -6.12
C MET A 264 -7.04 -20.95 -5.73
N ARG A 265 -6.44 -22.09 -5.37
CA ARG A 265 -7.12 -23.27 -4.85
C ARG A 265 -7.81 -23.05 -3.50
N ALA A 266 -7.31 -22.14 -2.67
CA ALA A 266 -7.94 -21.78 -1.41
C ALA A 266 -9.33 -21.15 -1.59
N TYR A 267 -9.63 -20.66 -2.79
CA TYR A 267 -10.95 -20.13 -3.16
C TYR A 267 -11.88 -21.16 -3.82
N ASP A 268 -11.44 -22.41 -4.01
CA ASP A 268 -12.27 -23.47 -4.57
C ASP A 268 -13.58 -23.59 -3.77
N MET A 269 -14.68 -23.78 -4.47
CA MET A 269 -16.02 -23.76 -3.90
C MET A 269 -16.71 -25.11 -4.11
N GLU A 270 -17.30 -25.65 -3.07
CA GLU A 270 -18.05 -26.90 -3.12
C GLU A 270 -19.56 -26.65 -2.97
N GLY A 271 -20.35 -27.40 -3.77
CA GLY A 271 -21.81 -27.38 -3.66
C GLY A 271 -22.48 -26.06 -4.02
N VAL A 272 -21.81 -25.23 -4.83
CA VAL A 272 -22.35 -23.91 -5.23
C VAL A 272 -23.33 -24.02 -6.38
N SER A 273 -24.30 -23.11 -6.43
CA SER A 273 -25.24 -22.98 -7.54
C SER A 273 -24.82 -21.83 -8.46
N MET A 274 -25.14 -21.98 -9.73
CA MET A 274 -24.98 -20.91 -10.73
C MET A 274 -26.37 -20.48 -11.19
N ARG A 275 -26.56 -19.20 -11.44
CA ARG A 275 -27.83 -18.62 -11.91
C ARG A 275 -27.76 -18.30 -13.40
N ARG A 276 -28.83 -18.61 -14.16
CA ARG A 276 -28.88 -18.27 -15.57
C ARG A 276 -29.02 -16.74 -15.76
N ARG A 277 -28.13 -16.19 -16.57
CA ARG A 277 -28.13 -14.76 -16.94
C ARG A 277 -28.25 -14.61 -18.47
N GLY A 278 -29.44 -14.32 -18.93
CA GLY A 278 -29.73 -14.28 -20.35
C GLY A 278 -29.64 -15.66 -21.04
N ARG A 279 -29.36 -15.67 -22.35
CA ARG A 279 -29.30 -16.92 -23.15
C ARG A 279 -27.96 -17.64 -23.06
N ASN A 280 -26.87 -16.93 -22.86
CA ASN A 280 -25.52 -17.44 -23.10
C ASN A 280 -24.63 -17.48 -21.85
N PHE A 281 -25.07 -16.95 -20.71
CA PHE A 281 -24.22 -16.82 -19.53
C PHE A 281 -24.85 -17.48 -18.29
N LEU A 282 -23.97 -17.96 -17.43
CA LEU A 282 -24.27 -18.33 -16.06
C LEU A 282 -23.52 -17.39 -15.12
N SER A 283 -24.13 -16.90 -14.08
CA SER A 283 -23.44 -16.14 -13.04
C SER A 283 -23.14 -17.03 -11.85
N LEU A 284 -21.94 -16.85 -11.30
CA LEU A 284 -21.47 -17.43 -10.07
C LEU A 284 -21.14 -16.31 -9.10
N GLU A 285 -21.76 -16.34 -7.94
CA GLU A 285 -21.43 -15.47 -6.82
C GLU A 285 -20.11 -15.94 -6.19
N VAL A 286 -19.14 -15.06 -6.10
CA VAL A 286 -17.79 -15.36 -5.59
C VAL A 286 -17.50 -14.43 -4.41
N PRO A 287 -17.59 -14.92 -3.18
CA PRO A 287 -17.30 -14.12 -2.00
C PRO A 287 -15.85 -13.57 -2.00
N GLY A 288 -15.71 -12.30 -1.68
CA GLY A 288 -14.41 -11.62 -1.69
C GLY A 288 -13.97 -11.10 -3.08
N LEU A 289 -14.81 -11.24 -4.11
CA LEU A 289 -14.50 -10.78 -5.47
C LEU A 289 -14.31 -9.26 -5.53
N ALA A 290 -15.14 -8.49 -4.82
CA ALA A 290 -15.00 -7.04 -4.68
C ALA A 290 -13.62 -6.64 -4.12
N GLU A 291 -13.02 -7.50 -3.32
CA GLU A 291 -11.70 -7.34 -2.72
C GLU A 291 -10.57 -7.89 -3.60
N ARG A 292 -10.92 -8.38 -4.81
CA ARG A 292 -10.01 -9.09 -5.73
C ARG A 292 -9.38 -10.34 -5.10
N ARG A 293 -10.16 -11.04 -4.29
CA ARG A 293 -9.80 -12.33 -3.68
C ARG A 293 -10.91 -13.36 -3.95
N PRO A 294 -10.76 -14.21 -4.98
CA PRO A 294 -9.64 -14.31 -5.93
C PRO A 294 -9.56 -13.12 -6.90
N SER A 295 -8.35 -12.84 -7.41
CA SER A 295 -8.15 -11.83 -8.46
C SER A 295 -8.51 -12.43 -9.82
N LEU A 296 -9.75 -12.24 -10.27
CA LEU A 296 -10.26 -12.74 -11.54
C LEU A 296 -10.43 -11.61 -12.54
N VAL A 297 -10.10 -11.87 -13.80
CA VAL A 297 -10.27 -10.92 -14.89
C VAL A 297 -10.98 -11.59 -16.09
N GLN A 298 -11.55 -10.76 -16.98
CA GLN A 298 -12.15 -11.26 -18.23
C GLN A 298 -11.14 -12.09 -19.04
N GLY A 299 -11.55 -13.29 -19.45
CA GLY A 299 -10.72 -14.23 -20.19
C GLY A 299 -10.03 -15.29 -19.31
N ASP A 300 -10.08 -15.16 -18.00
CA ASP A 300 -9.74 -16.26 -17.09
C ASP A 300 -10.80 -17.34 -17.18
N PHE A 301 -10.57 -18.48 -16.55
CA PHE A 301 -11.54 -19.55 -16.53
C PHE A 301 -11.58 -20.28 -15.19
N ILE A 302 -12.71 -20.87 -14.95
CA ILE A 302 -12.93 -21.81 -13.84
C ILE A 302 -13.14 -23.20 -14.38
N VAL A 303 -12.96 -24.22 -13.54
CA VAL A 303 -13.32 -25.60 -13.84
C VAL A 303 -14.47 -25.99 -12.95
N ALA A 304 -15.60 -26.37 -13.55
CA ALA A 304 -16.81 -26.77 -12.82
C ALA A 304 -17.09 -28.26 -13.02
N ARG A 305 -17.49 -28.96 -11.93
CA ARG A 305 -17.94 -30.34 -11.91
C ARG A 305 -19.33 -30.43 -11.24
N TYR A 306 -20.21 -31.32 -11.71
CA TYR A 306 -21.46 -31.54 -11.02
C TYR A 306 -21.25 -32.26 -9.68
N ALA A 307 -21.79 -31.73 -8.59
CA ALA A 307 -21.61 -32.28 -7.23
C ALA A 307 -22.18 -33.70 -7.02
N ARG A 308 -23.18 -34.11 -7.82
CA ARG A 308 -23.88 -35.40 -7.65
C ARG A 308 -23.27 -36.57 -8.44
N ASN A 309 -22.47 -36.29 -9.45
CA ASN A 309 -21.80 -37.29 -10.26
C ASN A 309 -20.34 -36.89 -10.43
N ASP A 310 -19.42 -37.85 -10.34
CA ASP A 310 -17.99 -37.65 -10.67
C ASP A 310 -17.85 -37.46 -12.18
N SER A 311 -18.51 -36.44 -12.68
CA SER A 311 -18.65 -36.10 -14.10
C SER A 311 -17.41 -35.41 -14.60
N ARG A 312 -17.25 -35.45 -15.93
CA ARG A 312 -16.18 -34.73 -16.61
C ARG A 312 -16.12 -33.26 -16.17
N PRO A 313 -14.92 -32.70 -15.93
CA PRO A 313 -14.75 -31.28 -15.65
C PRO A 313 -15.06 -30.42 -16.88
N TYR A 314 -15.77 -29.31 -16.67
CA TYR A 314 -16.13 -28.34 -17.70
C TYR A 314 -15.42 -27.03 -17.45
N GLN A 315 -14.83 -26.45 -18.48
CA GLN A 315 -14.18 -25.14 -18.44
C GLN A 315 -15.23 -24.05 -18.70
N GLY A 316 -15.34 -23.09 -17.78
CA GLY A 316 -16.18 -21.90 -17.93
C GLY A 316 -15.32 -20.65 -18.05
N PHE A 317 -15.34 -19.95 -19.20
CA PHE A 317 -14.60 -18.71 -19.35
C PHE A 317 -15.36 -17.53 -18.77
N ILE A 318 -14.63 -16.65 -18.08
CA ILE A 318 -15.12 -15.40 -17.51
C ILE A 318 -15.26 -14.35 -18.61
N HIS A 319 -16.49 -13.90 -18.85
CA HIS A 319 -16.82 -12.84 -19.82
C HIS A 319 -16.99 -11.48 -19.20
N LYS A 320 -17.42 -11.42 -17.93
CA LYS A 320 -17.60 -10.19 -17.17
C LYS A 320 -17.35 -10.48 -15.68
N VAL A 321 -16.78 -9.52 -14.99
CA VAL A 321 -16.60 -9.52 -13.53
C VAL A 321 -17.37 -8.33 -12.99
N GLU A 322 -18.29 -8.56 -12.05
CA GLU A 322 -18.99 -7.54 -11.27
C GLU A 322 -18.48 -7.52 -9.84
N ALA A 323 -19.10 -6.76 -8.94
CA ALA A 323 -18.63 -6.63 -7.57
C ALA A 323 -18.59 -7.97 -6.82
N ASP A 324 -19.63 -8.79 -6.96
CA ASP A 324 -19.83 -10.03 -6.19
C ASP A 324 -20.03 -11.28 -7.07
N GLU A 325 -20.21 -11.11 -8.38
CA GLU A 325 -20.47 -12.23 -9.29
C GLU A 325 -19.65 -12.17 -10.58
N ILE A 326 -19.36 -13.36 -11.14
CA ILE A 326 -18.72 -13.53 -12.44
C ILE A 326 -19.67 -14.15 -13.45
N PHE A 327 -19.58 -13.70 -14.69
CA PHE A 327 -20.39 -14.21 -15.80
C PHE A 327 -19.56 -15.21 -16.62
N LEU A 328 -20.04 -16.43 -16.71
CA LEU A 328 -19.35 -17.58 -17.25
C LEU A 328 -20.02 -18.09 -18.53
N GLN A 329 -19.20 -18.49 -19.49
CA GLN A 329 -19.68 -19.23 -20.66
C GLN A 329 -18.96 -20.58 -20.77
N PHE A 330 -19.74 -21.63 -20.68
CA PHE A 330 -19.32 -23.02 -20.82
C PHE A 330 -19.60 -23.55 -22.23
N ASP A 331 -19.38 -24.83 -22.43
CA ASP A 331 -19.81 -25.53 -23.62
C ASP A 331 -21.34 -25.55 -23.73
N ASN A 332 -21.86 -25.67 -24.97
CA ASN A 332 -23.29 -25.65 -25.22
C ASN A 332 -24.04 -26.79 -24.51
N GLN A 333 -23.44 -27.98 -24.40
CA GLN A 333 -24.07 -29.11 -23.68
C GLN A 333 -24.19 -28.83 -22.20
N PHE A 334 -23.19 -28.13 -21.58
CA PHE A 334 -23.28 -27.72 -20.20
C PHE A 334 -24.45 -26.75 -19.98
N HIS A 335 -24.62 -25.75 -20.86
CA HIS A 335 -25.73 -24.80 -20.77
C HIS A 335 -27.10 -25.46 -20.98
N LEU A 336 -27.21 -26.48 -21.85
CA LEU A 336 -28.47 -27.24 -22.06
C LEU A 336 -28.83 -28.07 -20.84
N ASN A 337 -27.87 -28.68 -20.16
CA ASN A 337 -28.07 -29.56 -19.00
C ASN A 337 -28.12 -28.81 -17.68
N HIS A 338 -27.88 -27.51 -17.70
CA HIS A 338 -27.84 -26.67 -16.49
C HIS A 338 -29.26 -26.34 -16.04
N HIS A 339 -29.51 -26.53 -14.73
CA HIS A 339 -30.69 -26.04 -13.99
C HIS A 339 -30.18 -25.27 -12.76
N ASP A 340 -30.83 -24.17 -12.37
CA ASP A 340 -30.45 -23.31 -11.25
C ASP A 340 -30.38 -24.03 -9.88
N ARG A 341 -30.97 -25.23 -9.78
CA ARG A 341 -30.87 -26.10 -8.59
C ARG A 341 -29.67 -27.05 -8.61
N ASN A 342 -28.93 -27.11 -9.69
CA ASN A 342 -27.75 -27.95 -9.76
C ASN A 342 -26.64 -27.34 -8.88
N GLN A 343 -25.95 -28.22 -8.17
CA GLN A 343 -24.79 -27.89 -7.38
C GLN A 343 -23.51 -28.31 -8.09
N TYR A 344 -22.48 -27.48 -7.97
CA TYR A 344 -21.22 -27.66 -8.64
C TYR A 344 -20.06 -27.55 -7.65
N HIS A 345 -19.00 -28.30 -7.89
CA HIS A 345 -17.67 -28.05 -7.35
C HIS A 345 -16.92 -27.19 -8.35
N VAL A 346 -16.43 -26.04 -7.94
CA VAL A 346 -15.76 -25.06 -8.79
C VAL A 346 -14.34 -24.90 -8.31
N SER A 347 -13.39 -25.07 -9.25
CA SER A 347 -11.97 -24.78 -9.00
C SER A 347 -11.53 -23.58 -9.82
N PHE A 348 -10.89 -22.64 -9.14
CA PHE A 348 -10.35 -21.44 -9.76
C PHE A 348 -8.99 -21.69 -10.36
N THR A 349 -8.72 -21.02 -11.48
CA THR A 349 -7.44 -21.05 -12.17
C THR A 349 -6.92 -19.65 -12.38
N TYR A 350 -5.63 -19.53 -12.59
CA TYR A 350 -4.99 -18.25 -12.88
C TYR A 350 -4.52 -18.17 -14.34
N ASN A 351 -4.41 -16.93 -14.84
CA ASN A 351 -3.97 -16.68 -16.19
C ASN A 351 -2.44 -16.55 -16.25
N ARG A 352 -1.79 -17.57 -16.82
CA ARG A 352 -0.33 -17.63 -16.96
C ARG A 352 0.30 -16.60 -17.92
N VAL A 353 -0.51 -15.75 -18.60
CA VAL A 353 0.03 -14.83 -19.62
C VAL A 353 1.09 -13.90 -19.04
N ASN A 354 0.85 -13.34 -17.85
CA ASN A 354 1.82 -12.46 -17.20
C ASN A 354 3.08 -13.23 -16.76
N MET A 355 2.93 -14.40 -16.12
CA MET A 355 4.07 -15.24 -15.75
C MET A 355 4.92 -15.61 -16.97
N ARG A 356 4.26 -15.99 -18.09
CA ARG A 356 4.94 -16.30 -19.36
C ARG A 356 5.68 -15.11 -19.96
N ARG A 357 5.21 -13.87 -19.75
CA ARG A 357 5.94 -12.66 -20.14
C ARG A 357 7.19 -12.46 -19.29
N LEU A 358 7.08 -12.72 -17.97
CA LEU A 358 8.21 -12.65 -17.06
C LEU A 358 9.28 -13.71 -17.39
N TYR A 359 8.89 -14.97 -17.56
CA TYR A 359 9.85 -16.00 -18.03
C TYR A 359 10.54 -15.60 -19.33
N LYS A 360 9.76 -15.12 -20.31
CA LYS A 360 10.34 -14.67 -21.58
C LYS A 360 11.34 -13.55 -21.39
N SER A 361 11.01 -12.54 -20.55
CA SER A 361 11.88 -11.39 -20.32
C SER A 361 13.21 -11.81 -19.69
N ILE A 362 13.18 -12.74 -18.72
CA ILE A 362 14.38 -13.25 -18.05
C ILE A 362 15.24 -14.08 -19.00
N HIS A 363 14.66 -15.00 -19.76
CA HIS A 363 15.41 -15.78 -20.76
C HIS A 363 16.02 -14.90 -21.87
N GLU A 364 15.42 -13.76 -22.19
CA GLU A 364 15.96 -12.82 -23.17
C GLU A 364 16.87 -11.75 -22.56
N ALA A 365 16.96 -11.67 -21.22
CA ALA A 365 17.76 -10.66 -20.53
C ALA A 365 19.26 -10.82 -20.77
N GLU A 366 19.76 -12.02 -20.98
CA GLU A 366 21.18 -12.28 -21.31
C GLU A 366 21.67 -11.44 -22.51
N PHE A 367 20.77 -11.14 -23.47
CA PHE A 367 21.11 -10.30 -24.61
C PHE A 367 21.36 -8.82 -24.27
N LEU A 368 21.01 -8.38 -23.07
CA LEU A 368 21.26 -7.02 -22.59
C LEU A 368 22.73 -6.82 -22.22
N GLY A 369 23.39 -7.90 -21.82
CA GLY A 369 24.80 -7.88 -21.45
C GLY A 369 25.07 -7.33 -20.05
N PRO A 370 26.36 -7.41 -19.61
CA PRO A 370 26.75 -7.02 -18.27
C PRO A 370 26.55 -5.53 -18.00
N ASP A 371 26.69 -4.65 -18.98
CA ASP A 371 26.51 -3.20 -18.78
C ASP A 371 25.12 -2.81 -18.29
N ILE A 372 24.10 -3.64 -18.54
CA ILE A 372 22.76 -3.43 -17.98
C ILE A 372 22.57 -4.28 -16.72
N LEU A 373 22.82 -5.59 -16.79
CA LEU A 373 22.46 -6.50 -15.70
C LEU A 373 23.41 -6.40 -14.50
N PHE A 374 24.70 -6.17 -14.74
CA PHE A 374 25.76 -6.09 -13.73
C PHE A 374 26.71 -4.94 -14.04
N PRO A 375 26.26 -3.67 -14.02
CA PRO A 375 27.09 -2.54 -14.37
C PRO A 375 28.23 -2.35 -13.37
N CYS A 376 29.44 -2.38 -13.88
CA CYS A 376 30.64 -1.99 -13.14
C CYS A 376 31.15 -0.61 -13.60
N GLN A 377 32.16 -0.07 -12.92
CA GLN A 377 32.81 1.16 -13.38
C GLN A 377 33.34 0.96 -14.81
N SER A 378 32.61 1.53 -15.77
CA SER A 378 33.07 1.57 -17.15
C SER A 378 33.96 2.82 -17.33
N PRO A 379 35.25 2.66 -17.67
CA PRO A 379 36.12 3.80 -17.94
C PRO A 379 35.64 4.68 -19.11
N CYS A 380 34.69 4.20 -19.90
CA CYS A 380 34.15 4.87 -21.09
C CYS A 380 32.97 5.82 -20.81
N ARG A 381 32.42 5.88 -19.57
CA ARG A 381 31.26 6.73 -19.29
C ARG A 381 31.67 8.15 -18.81
N ALA A 382 32.54 8.81 -19.53
CA ALA A 382 32.67 10.25 -19.37
C ALA A 382 31.50 10.95 -20.06
N LEU A 383 30.44 11.17 -19.30
CA LEU A 383 29.27 11.87 -19.80
C LEU A 383 29.55 13.35 -19.91
N LYS A 384 29.32 13.90 -21.09
CA LYS A 384 29.35 15.36 -21.27
C LYS A 384 27.98 15.90 -20.95
N ARG A 385 27.87 16.69 -19.87
CA ARG A 385 26.63 17.44 -19.58
C ARG A 385 26.21 18.20 -20.84
N TRP A 386 24.94 17.99 -21.25
CA TRP A 386 24.42 18.71 -22.41
C TRP A 386 23.74 19.98 -21.93
N PRO A 387 24.24 21.17 -22.32
CA PRO A 387 23.60 22.42 -21.93
C PRO A 387 22.22 22.54 -22.56
N PHE A 388 21.24 22.88 -21.76
CA PHE A 388 19.87 23.13 -22.21
C PHE A 388 19.28 24.32 -21.45
N LYS A 389 18.19 24.87 -21.99
CA LYS A 389 17.36 25.87 -21.30
C LYS A 389 16.14 25.15 -20.78
N PRO A 390 15.88 25.18 -19.46
CA PRO A 390 14.66 24.58 -18.92
C PRO A 390 13.40 25.12 -19.61
N LEU A 391 12.48 24.19 -19.94
CA LEU A 391 11.16 24.51 -20.43
C LEU A 391 10.22 24.80 -19.27
N ASN A 392 10.40 24.10 -18.16
CA ASN A 392 9.75 24.40 -16.89
C ASN A 392 10.68 25.31 -16.05
N PRO A 393 10.25 26.57 -15.75
CA PRO A 393 11.09 27.51 -14.98
C PRO A 393 11.26 27.11 -13.51
N HIS A 394 10.47 26.15 -13.00
CA HIS A 394 10.46 25.76 -11.59
C HIS A 394 11.34 24.54 -11.27
N ILE A 395 12.11 23.99 -12.23
CA ILE A 395 13.03 22.91 -11.93
C ILE A 395 14.24 23.41 -11.13
N ASN A 396 14.62 22.66 -10.11
CA ASN A 396 15.77 22.96 -9.29
C ASN A 396 17.09 22.47 -9.92
N THR A 397 18.22 22.74 -9.23
CA THR A 397 19.55 22.43 -9.71
C THR A 397 19.76 20.94 -9.94
N GLU A 398 19.35 20.10 -8.98
CA GLU A 398 19.50 18.65 -9.04
C GLU A 398 18.66 18.06 -10.18
N GLN A 399 17.43 18.54 -10.35
CA GLN A 399 16.56 18.13 -11.46
C GLN A 399 17.16 18.55 -12.81
N ALA A 400 17.68 19.78 -12.90
CA ALA A 400 18.33 20.27 -14.11
C ALA A 400 19.60 19.47 -14.44
N ASP A 401 20.38 19.10 -13.42
CA ASP A 401 21.57 18.26 -13.58
C ASP A 401 21.17 16.86 -14.11
N ALA A 402 20.15 16.23 -13.53
CA ALA A 402 19.64 14.95 -14.03
C ALA A 402 19.21 15.04 -15.51
N VAL A 403 18.48 16.08 -15.89
CA VAL A 403 18.07 16.29 -17.29
C VAL A 403 19.28 16.48 -18.20
N ALA A 404 20.25 17.31 -17.80
CA ALA A 404 21.48 17.55 -18.56
C ALA A 404 22.27 16.25 -18.80
N MET A 405 22.31 15.38 -17.80
CA MET A 405 22.98 14.09 -17.88
C MET A 405 22.22 13.14 -18.83
N ILE A 406 20.90 13.02 -18.71
CA ILE A 406 20.06 12.20 -19.59
C ILE A 406 20.22 12.63 -21.07
N LEU A 407 20.24 13.93 -21.33
CA LEU A 407 20.43 14.46 -22.69
C LEU A 407 21.83 14.12 -23.25
N GLY A 408 22.82 14.01 -22.37
CA GLY A 408 24.20 13.66 -22.70
C GLY A 408 24.47 12.15 -22.78
N CYS A 409 23.61 11.33 -22.22
CA CYS A 409 23.75 9.86 -22.20
C CYS A 409 23.76 9.24 -23.63
N ARG A 410 24.57 8.22 -23.81
CA ARG A 410 24.61 7.40 -25.01
C ARG A 410 24.72 5.93 -24.62
N GLY A 411 23.66 5.14 -24.87
CA GLY A 411 23.66 3.71 -24.56
C GLY A 411 23.69 3.43 -23.05
N VAL A 412 24.31 2.34 -22.69
CA VAL A 412 24.35 1.74 -21.35
C VAL A 412 25.62 2.16 -20.57
N PRO A 413 25.68 2.02 -19.27
CA PRO A 413 24.69 1.45 -18.33
C PRO A 413 23.51 2.38 -18.02
N PRO A 414 22.46 1.91 -17.30
CA PRO A 414 21.30 2.74 -16.96
C PRO A 414 21.66 4.00 -16.20
N TYR A 415 20.85 5.04 -16.34
CA TYR A 415 20.92 6.26 -15.53
C TYR A 415 19.80 6.26 -14.53
N VAL A 416 20.08 6.58 -13.27
CA VAL A 416 19.11 6.54 -12.17
C VAL A 416 18.77 7.93 -11.65
N ILE A 417 17.48 8.23 -11.52
CA ILE A 417 16.93 9.35 -10.75
C ILE A 417 16.42 8.76 -9.43
N TYR A 418 17.21 8.84 -8.38
CA TYR A 418 16.79 8.49 -7.03
C TYR A 418 16.05 9.66 -6.42
N GLY A 419 14.74 9.51 -6.23
CA GLY A 419 13.90 10.60 -5.76
C GLY A 419 12.95 10.16 -4.66
N PRO A 420 13.20 10.57 -3.41
CA PRO A 420 12.27 10.43 -2.29
C PRO A 420 10.89 11.02 -2.55
N PRO A 421 9.91 10.83 -1.64
CA PRO A 421 8.56 11.38 -1.79
C PRO A 421 8.59 12.89 -2.02
N GLY A 422 7.75 13.40 -2.93
CA GLY A 422 7.57 14.85 -3.12
C GLY A 422 8.76 15.61 -3.74
N THR A 423 9.82 14.93 -4.20
CA THR A 423 11.01 15.58 -4.79
C THR A 423 10.90 15.88 -6.29
N GLY A 424 9.79 15.53 -6.93
CA GLY A 424 9.52 15.89 -8.32
C GLY A 424 10.15 14.96 -9.36
N LYS A 425 10.31 13.65 -9.08
CA LYS A 425 10.76 12.63 -10.04
C LYS A 425 10.07 12.73 -11.40
N THR A 426 8.75 12.65 -11.41
CA THR A 426 7.93 12.69 -12.63
C THR A 426 8.12 14.01 -13.39
N MET A 427 8.26 15.14 -12.68
CA MET A 427 8.53 16.42 -13.32
C MET A 427 9.90 16.44 -14.02
N THR A 428 10.91 15.82 -13.41
CA THR A 428 12.27 15.67 -13.99
C THR A 428 12.21 14.81 -15.27
N ILE A 429 11.48 13.69 -15.23
CA ILE A 429 11.24 12.82 -16.40
C ILE A 429 10.55 13.59 -17.51
N ILE A 430 9.48 14.31 -17.20
CA ILE A 430 8.71 15.09 -18.17
C ILE A 430 9.59 16.13 -18.82
N GLU A 431 10.38 16.89 -18.06
CA GLU A 431 11.32 17.86 -18.61
C GLU A 431 12.34 17.20 -19.55
N ALA A 432 12.92 16.05 -19.15
CA ALA A 432 13.83 15.29 -20.00
C ALA A 432 13.18 14.86 -21.33
N ILE A 433 11.94 14.37 -21.28
CA ILE A 433 11.16 13.95 -22.46
C ILE A 433 10.90 15.14 -23.38
N LEU A 434 10.46 16.28 -22.85
CA LEU A 434 10.20 17.50 -23.61
C LEU A 434 11.47 18.01 -24.29
N GLN A 435 12.60 18.00 -23.60
CA GLN A 435 13.90 18.38 -24.15
C GLN A 435 14.34 17.42 -25.26
N LEU A 436 14.18 16.10 -25.06
CA LEU A 436 14.50 15.09 -26.07
C LEU A 436 13.61 15.23 -27.31
N TYR A 437 12.31 15.44 -27.12
CA TYR A 437 11.34 15.59 -28.21
C TYR A 437 11.64 16.83 -29.05
N THR A 438 11.96 17.94 -28.40
CA THR A 438 12.23 19.22 -29.08
C THR A 438 13.61 19.27 -29.75
N ALA A 439 14.65 18.80 -29.05
CA ALA A 439 16.03 18.90 -29.51
C ALA A 439 16.45 17.77 -30.49
N LYS A 440 15.91 16.54 -30.32
CA LYS A 440 16.33 15.36 -31.10
C LYS A 440 15.18 14.90 -32.03
N LYS A 441 15.12 15.39 -33.27
CA LYS A 441 14.08 15.04 -34.27
C LYS A 441 13.88 13.53 -34.50
N LYS A 442 14.89 12.71 -34.25
CA LYS A 442 14.87 11.24 -34.39
C LYS A 442 14.60 10.49 -33.09
N ALA A 443 14.25 11.20 -32.01
CA ALA A 443 13.97 10.57 -30.75
C ALA A 443 12.64 9.80 -30.84
N HIS A 444 12.69 8.53 -30.43
CA HIS A 444 11.54 7.68 -30.14
C HIS A 444 11.66 7.27 -28.67
N ILE A 445 10.66 7.60 -27.89
CA ILE A 445 10.70 7.52 -26.43
C ILE A 445 9.64 6.52 -25.97
N LEU A 446 10.04 5.55 -25.15
CA LEU A 446 9.14 4.65 -24.45
C LEU A 446 9.16 4.99 -22.96
N ILE A 447 7.99 5.13 -22.35
CA ILE A 447 7.84 5.35 -20.93
C ILE A 447 7.03 4.19 -20.38
N CYS A 448 7.59 3.46 -19.42
CA CYS A 448 6.93 2.37 -18.72
C CYS A 448 6.77 2.72 -17.25
N ALA A 449 5.56 2.52 -16.72
CA ALA A 449 5.26 2.73 -15.31
C ALA A 449 4.73 1.43 -14.68
N ALA A 450 4.85 1.30 -13.36
CA ALA A 450 4.45 0.09 -12.64
C ALA A 450 2.93 -0.15 -12.68
N SER A 451 2.13 0.92 -12.76
CA SER A 451 0.67 0.85 -12.75
C SER A 451 0.03 1.66 -13.88
N ASN A 452 -1.27 1.39 -14.17
CA ASN A 452 -2.03 2.22 -15.10
C ASN A 452 -2.19 3.65 -14.61
N THR A 453 -2.39 3.85 -13.31
CA THR A 453 -2.52 5.18 -12.70
C THR A 453 -1.25 6.00 -12.88
N ALA A 454 -0.09 5.41 -12.64
CA ALA A 454 1.20 6.08 -12.84
C ALA A 454 1.43 6.43 -14.32
N ALA A 455 1.11 5.51 -15.25
CA ALA A 455 1.23 5.77 -16.68
C ALA A 455 0.25 6.87 -17.16
N ASP A 456 -0.96 6.91 -16.63
CA ASP A 456 -1.95 7.96 -16.93
C ASP A 456 -1.51 9.31 -16.36
N HIS A 457 -0.89 9.33 -15.18
CA HIS A 457 -0.32 10.56 -14.60
C HIS A 457 0.82 11.13 -15.45
N VAL A 458 1.68 10.28 -16.02
CA VAL A 458 2.69 10.73 -16.99
C VAL A 458 2.04 11.38 -18.20
N LEU A 459 0.97 10.76 -18.75
CA LEU A 459 0.21 11.34 -19.86
C LEU A 459 -0.40 12.68 -19.49
N GLU A 460 -1.05 12.79 -18.35
CA GLU A 460 -1.63 14.02 -17.81
C GLU A 460 -0.59 15.15 -17.76
N LYS A 461 0.57 14.89 -17.16
CA LYS A 461 1.65 15.88 -17.06
C LYS A 461 2.21 16.30 -18.44
N LEU A 462 2.33 15.38 -19.38
CA LEU A 462 2.72 15.70 -20.75
C LEU A 462 1.68 16.56 -21.47
N LEU A 463 0.38 16.36 -21.20
CA LEU A 463 -0.70 17.15 -21.78
C LEU A 463 -0.73 18.60 -21.28
N LEU A 464 -0.24 18.88 -20.07
CA LEU A 464 -0.04 20.25 -19.59
C LEU A 464 0.95 21.04 -20.45
N ALA A 465 1.90 20.33 -21.10
CA ALA A 465 2.85 20.89 -22.06
C ALA A 465 2.44 20.69 -23.53
N SER A 466 1.15 20.54 -23.82
CA SER A 466 0.60 20.22 -25.15
C SER A 466 0.93 21.26 -26.24
N TYR A 467 1.31 22.47 -25.85
CA TYR A 467 1.80 23.50 -26.78
C TYR A 467 3.19 23.15 -27.38
N LEU A 468 3.93 22.22 -26.80
CA LEU A 468 5.25 21.76 -27.27
C LEU A 468 5.18 20.42 -28.03
N ILE A 469 4.19 19.59 -27.75
CA ILE A 469 4.08 18.22 -28.32
C ILE A 469 2.81 18.13 -29.18
N ARG A 470 2.94 17.53 -30.35
CA ARG A 470 1.76 17.21 -31.20
C ARG A 470 1.02 16.02 -30.58
N PRO A 471 -0.31 16.14 -30.35
CA PRO A 471 -1.10 15.02 -29.82
C PRO A 471 -0.99 13.73 -30.67
N SER A 472 -0.80 13.84 -32.00
CA SER A 472 -0.60 12.71 -32.91
C SER A 472 0.70 11.93 -32.69
N ASP A 473 1.67 12.52 -31.99
CA ASP A 473 2.97 11.90 -31.72
C ASP A 473 2.97 11.09 -30.43
N ILE A 474 1.88 11.13 -29.65
CA ILE A 474 1.72 10.43 -28.37
C ILE A 474 0.77 9.24 -28.54
N PHE A 475 1.16 8.11 -27.95
CA PHE A 475 0.32 6.92 -27.88
C PHE A 475 0.32 6.32 -26.46
N ARG A 476 -0.88 6.02 -25.91
CA ARG A 476 -1.08 5.35 -24.63
C ARG A 476 -1.51 3.90 -24.86
N LEU A 477 -0.57 2.98 -24.67
CA LEU A 477 -0.81 1.55 -24.83
C LEU A 477 -1.44 0.97 -23.58
N ASN A 478 -2.65 0.44 -23.70
CA ASN A 478 -3.38 -0.24 -22.63
C ASN A 478 -3.40 -1.76 -22.84
N ALA A 479 -3.48 -2.51 -21.75
CA ALA A 479 -3.77 -3.93 -21.80
C ALA A 479 -5.20 -4.18 -22.28
N GLN A 480 -5.43 -5.28 -22.98
CA GLN A 480 -6.75 -5.68 -23.43
C GLN A 480 -7.75 -5.94 -22.29
N SER A 481 -7.24 -6.30 -21.11
CA SER A 481 -8.03 -6.55 -19.90
C SER A 481 -8.44 -5.28 -19.13
N ARG A 482 -7.90 -4.09 -19.50
CA ARG A 482 -8.31 -2.82 -18.88
C ARG A 482 -9.71 -2.45 -19.35
N GLN A 483 -10.60 -2.09 -18.42
CA GLN A 483 -11.95 -1.66 -18.78
C GLN A 483 -11.89 -0.28 -19.45
N TYR A 484 -12.73 -0.07 -20.46
CA TYR A 484 -12.81 1.22 -21.18
C TYR A 484 -13.27 2.35 -20.26
N GLU A 485 -14.18 2.04 -19.35
CA GLU A 485 -14.79 2.95 -18.38
C GLU A 485 -13.79 3.42 -17.29
N ASP A 486 -12.70 2.65 -17.07
CA ASP A 486 -11.64 3.02 -16.11
C ASP A 486 -10.68 4.10 -16.65
N VAL A 487 -10.83 4.51 -17.91
CA VAL A 487 -9.94 5.49 -18.55
C VAL A 487 -10.63 6.84 -18.65
N ASN A 488 -9.95 7.89 -18.19
CA ASN A 488 -10.45 9.26 -18.32
C ASN A 488 -10.77 9.57 -19.79
N SER A 489 -11.92 10.18 -20.04
CA SER A 489 -12.41 10.57 -21.38
C SER A 489 -11.37 11.36 -22.19
N ASP A 490 -10.59 12.23 -21.53
CA ASP A 490 -9.56 13.05 -22.16
C ASP A 490 -8.37 12.25 -22.69
N PHE A 491 -8.14 11.06 -22.12
CA PHE A 491 -7.04 10.17 -22.51
C PHE A 491 -7.42 9.19 -23.62
N ILE A 492 -8.71 8.95 -23.85
CA ILE A 492 -9.21 7.99 -24.85
C ILE A 492 -8.68 8.29 -26.24
N ARG A 493 -8.56 9.56 -26.64
CA ARG A 493 -8.02 9.99 -27.93
C ARG A 493 -6.56 9.58 -28.17
N PHE A 494 -5.81 9.22 -27.12
CA PHE A 494 -4.42 8.73 -27.21
C PHE A 494 -4.34 7.21 -27.19
N CYS A 495 -5.46 6.50 -27.08
CA CYS A 495 -5.56 5.05 -27.01
C CYS A 495 -6.04 4.48 -28.35
N PHE A 496 -5.76 3.20 -28.56
CA PHE A 496 -6.32 2.43 -29.66
C PHE A 496 -7.26 1.35 -29.13
N PHE A 497 -8.49 1.32 -29.64
CA PHE A 497 -9.52 0.38 -29.20
C PHE A 497 -10.51 0.10 -30.33
N GLU A 498 -11.16 -1.07 -30.28
CA GLU A 498 -12.29 -1.46 -31.10
C GLU A 498 -13.37 -2.05 -30.20
N ASP A 499 -14.62 -1.70 -30.41
CA ASP A 499 -15.76 -2.18 -29.60
C ASP A 499 -15.53 -2.02 -28.07
N ARG A 500 -14.98 -0.87 -27.64
CA ARG A 500 -14.59 -0.57 -26.24
C ARG A 500 -13.52 -1.54 -25.64
N VAL A 501 -12.84 -2.31 -26.46
CA VAL A 501 -11.74 -3.19 -26.05
C VAL A 501 -10.42 -2.58 -26.53
N PHE A 502 -9.48 -2.34 -25.62
CA PHE A 502 -8.17 -1.82 -25.98
C PHE A 502 -7.38 -2.84 -26.79
N LYS A 503 -6.70 -2.39 -27.82
CA LYS A 503 -5.85 -3.19 -28.70
C LYS A 503 -4.50 -2.48 -28.91
N CYS A 504 -3.51 -3.25 -29.38
CA CYS A 504 -2.26 -2.70 -29.86
C CYS A 504 -2.43 -2.32 -31.34
N PRO A 505 -2.09 -1.09 -31.77
CA PRO A 505 -2.16 -0.72 -33.18
C PRO A 505 -1.21 -1.55 -34.05
N PRO A 506 -1.47 -1.69 -35.36
CA PRO A 506 -0.56 -2.35 -36.29
C PRO A 506 0.83 -1.69 -36.30
N LEU A 507 1.88 -2.50 -36.62
CA LEU A 507 3.27 -2.06 -36.58
C LEU A 507 3.52 -0.74 -37.34
N GLN A 508 2.88 -0.55 -38.52
CA GLN A 508 3.05 0.68 -39.31
C GLN A 508 2.59 1.94 -38.57
N ALA A 509 1.51 1.85 -37.80
CA ALA A 509 1.00 2.95 -36.98
C ALA A 509 1.91 3.17 -35.77
N LEU A 510 2.35 2.09 -35.11
CA LEU A 510 3.26 2.16 -33.95
C LEU A 510 4.57 2.88 -34.28
N LEU A 511 5.12 2.67 -35.48
CA LEU A 511 6.38 3.29 -35.93
C LEU A 511 6.26 4.81 -36.13
N GLN A 512 5.05 5.37 -36.19
CA GLN A 512 4.83 6.82 -36.37
C GLN A 512 4.87 7.59 -35.07
N TYR A 513 4.54 6.93 -33.94
CA TYR A 513 4.52 7.61 -32.64
C TYR A 513 5.94 7.89 -32.15
N LYS A 514 6.11 9.09 -31.60
CA LYS A 514 7.38 9.52 -30.98
C LYS A 514 7.48 9.20 -29.51
N ILE A 515 6.33 9.24 -28.82
CA ILE A 515 6.21 9.00 -27.40
C ILE A 515 5.17 7.89 -27.20
N VAL A 516 5.59 6.76 -26.65
CA VAL A 516 4.71 5.65 -26.28
C VAL A 516 4.72 5.52 -24.76
N ILE A 517 3.53 5.53 -24.15
CA ILE A 517 3.35 5.39 -22.72
C ILE A 517 2.65 4.04 -22.46
N SER A 518 3.20 3.24 -21.55
CA SER A 518 2.74 1.88 -21.26
C SER A 518 2.92 1.52 -19.79
N THR A 519 2.33 0.41 -19.37
CA THR A 519 2.82 -0.28 -18.16
C THR A 519 3.96 -1.25 -18.55
N TYR A 520 4.78 -1.65 -17.57
CA TYR A 520 5.86 -2.62 -17.80
C TYR A 520 5.33 -3.85 -18.56
N MET A 521 4.28 -4.47 -18.05
CA MET A 521 3.73 -5.70 -18.64
C MET A 521 3.10 -5.50 -20.03
N SER A 522 2.45 -4.34 -20.28
CA SER A 522 1.81 -4.05 -21.56
C SER A 522 2.83 -3.75 -22.66
N SER A 523 4.03 -3.28 -22.32
CA SER A 523 5.10 -3.04 -23.30
C SER A 523 5.48 -4.27 -24.11
N SER A 524 5.25 -5.48 -23.55
CA SER A 524 5.43 -6.75 -24.26
C SER A 524 4.61 -6.86 -25.57
N LEU A 525 3.50 -6.12 -25.68
CA LEU A 525 2.66 -6.08 -26.89
C LEU A 525 3.36 -5.39 -28.06
N LEU A 526 4.23 -4.41 -27.78
CA LEU A 526 5.03 -3.74 -28.81
C LEU A 526 5.99 -4.72 -29.50
N LEU A 527 6.64 -5.57 -28.68
CA LEU A 527 7.48 -6.63 -29.22
C LEU A 527 6.65 -7.67 -29.98
N ALA A 528 5.49 -8.05 -29.47
CA ALA A 528 4.60 -9.00 -30.11
C ALA A 528 4.13 -8.53 -31.50
N GLU A 529 3.87 -7.23 -31.68
CA GLU A 529 3.57 -6.60 -32.98
C GLU A 529 4.77 -6.50 -33.92
N GLY A 530 5.99 -6.61 -33.38
CA GLY A 530 7.21 -6.65 -34.19
C GLY A 530 8.05 -5.38 -34.16
N ILE A 531 7.87 -4.51 -33.16
CA ILE A 531 8.85 -3.46 -32.88
C ILE A 531 10.21 -4.11 -32.63
N ARG A 532 11.23 -3.63 -33.31
CA ARG A 532 12.60 -4.17 -33.18
C ARG A 532 13.35 -3.57 -32.03
N ARG A 533 14.28 -4.33 -31.45
CA ARG A 533 15.25 -3.82 -30.48
C ARG A 533 15.97 -2.59 -31.04
N GLY A 534 16.11 -1.53 -30.20
CA GLY A 534 16.75 -0.28 -30.59
C GLY A 534 15.89 0.69 -31.40
N HIS A 535 14.60 0.39 -31.61
CA HIS A 535 13.65 1.37 -32.16
C HIS A 535 13.53 2.58 -31.26
N PHE A 536 13.37 2.35 -29.96
CA PHE A 536 13.35 3.41 -28.97
C PHE A 536 14.77 3.86 -28.65
N THR A 537 14.99 5.17 -28.78
CA THR A 537 16.28 5.79 -28.44
C THR A 537 16.44 5.96 -26.93
N HIS A 538 15.30 6.12 -26.23
CA HIS A 538 15.23 6.27 -24.77
C HIS A 538 14.08 5.41 -24.23
N ILE A 539 14.36 4.70 -23.15
CA ILE A 539 13.36 3.96 -22.35
C ILE A 539 13.41 4.49 -20.93
N PHE A 540 12.31 5.07 -20.48
CA PHE A 540 12.13 5.53 -19.11
C PHE A 540 11.31 4.50 -18.34
N LEU A 541 11.79 4.11 -17.16
CA LEU A 541 11.13 3.25 -16.20
C LEU A 541 10.75 4.10 -14.99
N ASP A 542 9.48 4.54 -14.94
CA ASP A 542 8.97 5.35 -13.81
C ASP A 542 8.42 4.45 -12.72
N GLU A 543 8.55 4.88 -11.45
CA GLU A 543 8.24 4.10 -10.25
C GLU A 543 8.95 2.73 -10.26
N ALA A 544 10.22 2.72 -10.64
CA ALA A 544 11.02 1.51 -10.85
C ALA A 544 11.27 0.70 -9.56
N GLY A 545 11.10 1.31 -8.38
CA GLY A 545 11.16 0.60 -7.09
C GLY A 545 10.01 -0.38 -6.87
N GLN A 546 8.86 -0.21 -7.56
CA GLN A 546 7.68 -1.05 -7.40
C GLN A 546 7.66 -2.29 -8.29
N ALA A 547 8.50 -2.32 -9.32
CA ALA A 547 8.55 -3.42 -10.25
C ALA A 547 9.62 -4.43 -9.83
N SER A 548 9.28 -5.72 -9.81
CA SER A 548 10.28 -6.77 -9.66
C SER A 548 11.29 -6.73 -10.81
N GLU A 549 12.48 -7.26 -10.58
CA GLU A 549 13.48 -7.27 -11.64
C GLU A 549 12.99 -7.98 -12.92
N PRO A 550 12.30 -9.14 -12.85
CA PRO A 550 11.68 -9.74 -14.04
C PRO A 550 10.68 -8.82 -14.74
N GLU A 551 9.91 -7.99 -14.03
CA GLU A 551 8.98 -7.02 -14.61
C GLU A 551 9.73 -5.88 -15.32
N ALA A 552 10.78 -5.34 -14.71
CA ALA A 552 11.64 -4.32 -15.32
C ALA A 552 12.31 -4.82 -16.61
N MET A 553 12.62 -6.13 -16.65
CA MET A 553 13.19 -6.77 -17.85
C MET A 553 12.19 -6.91 -19.00
N VAL A 554 10.86 -6.85 -18.79
CA VAL A 554 9.88 -6.97 -19.89
C VAL A 554 10.09 -5.92 -20.99
N PRO A 555 10.15 -4.61 -20.73
CA PRO A 555 10.46 -3.62 -21.75
C PRO A 555 11.94 -3.67 -22.19
N LEU A 556 12.87 -3.98 -21.28
CA LEU A 556 14.30 -3.89 -21.57
C LEU A 556 14.75 -5.04 -22.47
N SER A 557 14.52 -6.30 -22.12
CA SER A 557 15.01 -7.47 -22.86
C SER A 557 14.53 -7.51 -24.30
N GLY A 558 13.28 -7.02 -24.54
CA GLY A 558 12.67 -7.07 -25.87
C GLY A 558 12.91 -5.84 -26.75
N LEU A 559 13.10 -4.65 -26.18
CA LEU A 559 13.07 -3.38 -26.90
C LEU A 559 14.37 -2.57 -26.80
N CYS A 560 15.20 -2.83 -25.78
CA CYS A 560 16.47 -2.14 -25.59
C CYS A 560 17.50 -2.61 -26.62
N GLY A 561 18.19 -1.67 -27.29
CA GLY A 561 19.32 -1.90 -28.18
C GLY A 561 20.60 -1.27 -27.61
N ARG A 562 21.75 -1.56 -28.21
CA ARG A 562 23.08 -1.09 -27.74
C ARG A 562 23.18 0.42 -27.53
N ASN A 563 22.43 1.20 -28.31
CA ASN A 563 22.45 2.68 -28.24
C ASN A 563 21.24 3.25 -27.52
N THR A 564 20.35 2.41 -26.99
CA THR A 564 19.20 2.86 -26.23
C THR A 564 19.64 3.37 -24.85
N VAL A 565 19.24 4.56 -24.51
CA VAL A 565 19.45 5.12 -23.17
C VAL A 565 18.33 4.61 -22.26
N VAL A 566 18.70 3.99 -21.16
CA VAL A 566 17.77 3.51 -20.14
C VAL A 566 17.85 4.46 -18.93
N VAL A 567 16.69 4.96 -18.49
CA VAL A 567 16.56 5.83 -17.34
C VAL A 567 15.58 5.21 -16.37
N LEU A 568 16.01 4.94 -15.14
CA LEU A 568 15.14 4.49 -14.05
C LEU A 568 14.84 5.66 -13.12
N ALA A 569 13.60 5.83 -12.74
CA ALA A 569 13.24 6.76 -11.68
C ALA A 569 12.38 6.05 -10.64
N GLY A 570 12.71 6.24 -9.38
CA GLY A 570 12.01 5.58 -8.28
C GLY A 570 12.61 5.90 -6.93
N ASP A 571 12.13 5.15 -5.95
CA ASP A 571 12.55 5.26 -4.57
C ASP A 571 12.54 3.85 -3.94
N PRO A 572 13.68 3.30 -3.55
CA PRO A 572 13.75 1.96 -2.96
C PRO A 572 13.17 1.89 -1.55
N MET A 573 13.04 3.06 -0.85
CA MET A 573 12.47 3.17 0.49
C MET A 573 10.93 3.33 0.48
N GLN A 574 10.30 3.36 -0.71
CA GLN A 574 8.86 3.26 -0.87
C GLN A 574 8.45 1.83 -1.23
N LEU A 575 7.14 1.62 -1.54
CA LEU A 575 6.61 0.28 -1.83
C LEU A 575 7.46 -0.46 -2.87
N GLY A 576 7.85 -1.66 -2.51
CA GLY A 576 8.56 -2.60 -3.38
C GLY A 576 7.63 -3.41 -4.28
N PRO A 577 8.19 -4.38 -5.01
CA PRO A 577 7.43 -5.34 -5.79
C PRO A 577 6.40 -6.10 -4.93
N VAL A 578 5.27 -6.44 -5.51
CA VAL A 578 4.28 -7.30 -4.86
C VAL A 578 4.63 -8.75 -5.16
N VAL A 579 5.04 -9.48 -4.12
CA VAL A 579 5.37 -10.91 -4.18
C VAL A 579 4.44 -11.66 -3.23
N TYR A 580 3.83 -12.74 -3.70
CA TYR A 580 2.89 -13.54 -2.92
C TYR A 580 3.62 -14.68 -2.17
N SER A 581 4.65 -15.24 -2.77
CA SER A 581 5.49 -16.26 -2.14
C SER A 581 6.49 -15.64 -1.19
N LYS A 582 6.27 -15.77 0.12
CA LYS A 582 7.19 -15.25 1.15
C LYS A 582 8.63 -15.79 0.99
N GLN A 583 8.76 -17.03 0.53
CA GLN A 583 10.08 -17.61 0.30
C GLN A 583 10.76 -17.00 -0.91
N ALA A 584 10.03 -16.79 -2.04
CA ALA A 584 10.58 -16.12 -3.20
C ALA A 584 10.93 -14.64 -2.89
N GLU A 585 10.14 -13.98 -2.04
CA GLU A 585 10.42 -12.62 -1.55
C GLU A 585 11.75 -12.58 -0.80
N LYS A 586 11.95 -13.47 0.18
CA LYS A 586 13.20 -13.59 0.97
C LYS A 586 14.41 -13.97 0.10
N ASP A 587 14.22 -14.83 -0.91
CA ASP A 587 15.29 -15.27 -1.82
C ASP A 587 15.59 -14.23 -2.93
N GLY A 588 14.97 -13.03 -2.92
CA GLY A 588 15.35 -11.87 -3.74
C GLY A 588 14.32 -11.41 -4.78
N LEU A 589 13.16 -12.07 -4.96
CA LEU A 589 12.13 -11.60 -5.88
C LEU A 589 11.49 -10.27 -5.44
N GLY A 590 11.54 -9.97 -4.13
CA GLY A 590 11.07 -8.71 -3.54
C GLY A 590 12.02 -7.53 -3.76
N ILE A 591 13.22 -7.76 -4.29
CA ILE A 591 14.18 -6.72 -4.61
C ILE A 591 13.91 -6.22 -6.03
N SER A 592 13.68 -4.90 -6.18
CA SER A 592 13.52 -4.31 -7.51
C SER A 592 14.88 -4.13 -8.19
N TYR A 593 14.87 -4.10 -9.54
CA TYR A 593 16.08 -3.80 -10.31
C TYR A 593 16.70 -2.43 -9.91
N LEU A 594 15.85 -1.44 -9.62
CA LEU A 594 16.32 -0.14 -9.10
C LEU A 594 17.06 -0.30 -7.77
N GLN A 595 16.49 -1.07 -6.83
CA GLN A 595 17.09 -1.28 -5.51
C GLN A 595 18.43 -2.00 -5.66
N ARG A 596 18.51 -3.05 -6.47
CA ARG A 596 19.75 -3.78 -6.74
C ARG A 596 20.81 -2.88 -7.39
N LEU A 597 20.44 -2.02 -8.35
CA LEU A 597 21.39 -1.05 -8.92
C LEU A 597 21.98 -0.11 -7.86
N LEU A 598 21.13 0.42 -6.97
CA LEU A 598 21.54 1.44 -6.00
C LEU A 598 22.38 0.90 -4.85
N PHE A 599 22.22 -0.39 -4.48
CA PHE A 599 22.86 -0.93 -3.29
C PHE A 599 23.94 -1.97 -3.56
N ASP A 600 23.91 -2.68 -4.72
CA ASP A 600 24.88 -3.74 -5.01
C ASP A 600 25.98 -3.29 -5.98
N PHE A 601 25.91 -2.06 -6.54
CA PHE A 601 26.88 -1.61 -7.52
C PHE A 601 27.52 -0.26 -7.13
N GLU A 602 28.82 -0.27 -6.87
CA GLU A 602 29.64 0.87 -6.41
C GLU A 602 29.37 2.20 -7.14
N PRO A 603 29.20 2.27 -8.47
CA PRO A 603 28.97 3.55 -9.13
C PRO A 603 27.65 4.23 -8.76
N TYR A 604 26.65 3.45 -8.35
CA TYR A 604 25.35 3.96 -7.92
C TYR A 604 25.31 4.19 -6.41
N GLU A 605 25.87 3.28 -5.63
CA GLU A 605 25.99 3.35 -4.18
C GLU A 605 26.77 4.60 -3.74
N THR A 606 27.91 4.88 -4.36
CA THR A 606 28.72 6.07 -4.07
C THR A 606 28.11 7.38 -4.56
N GLY A 607 26.92 7.35 -5.20
CA GLY A 607 26.29 8.55 -5.72
C GLY A 607 27.04 9.22 -6.90
N ASN A 608 27.76 8.44 -7.71
CA ASN A 608 28.52 9.00 -8.84
C ASN A 608 27.55 9.70 -9.83
N PRO A 609 27.68 11.02 -10.07
CA PRO A 609 26.75 11.80 -10.89
C PRO A 609 26.66 11.36 -12.35
N ASN A 610 27.60 10.54 -12.84
CA ASN A 610 27.51 9.93 -14.16
C ASN A 610 26.48 8.78 -14.23
N TYR A 611 26.06 8.23 -13.10
CA TYR A 611 25.16 7.07 -13.00
C TYR A 611 23.86 7.38 -12.27
N VAL A 612 23.90 8.26 -11.27
CA VAL A 612 22.74 8.55 -10.43
C VAL A 612 22.67 10.03 -10.06
N THR A 613 21.46 10.55 -9.98
CA THR A 613 21.18 11.84 -9.32
C THR A 613 20.18 11.60 -8.21
N LYS A 614 20.52 12.00 -6.98
CA LYS A 614 19.64 12.00 -5.82
C LYS A 614 18.92 13.35 -5.72
N LEU A 615 17.58 13.33 -5.71
CA LEU A 615 16.74 14.50 -5.51
C LEU A 615 16.47 14.66 -4.01
N VAL A 616 16.84 15.78 -3.42
CA VAL A 616 16.71 15.99 -1.96
C VAL A 616 15.69 17.05 -1.57
N ARG A 617 15.21 17.89 -2.50
CA ARG A 617 14.27 18.98 -2.23
C ARG A 617 12.82 18.50 -2.30
N ASN A 618 12.14 18.49 -1.15
CA ASN A 618 10.74 18.10 -1.06
C ASN A 618 9.80 19.31 -1.20
N TYR A 619 8.89 19.26 -2.16
CA TYR A 619 7.91 20.31 -2.45
C TYR A 619 6.50 19.97 -1.98
N ARG A 620 6.34 18.86 -1.28
CA ARG A 620 5.02 18.34 -0.87
C ARG A 620 4.71 18.64 0.58
N CYS A 621 5.54 18.17 1.47
CA CYS A 621 5.22 18.06 2.88
C CYS A 621 5.63 19.31 3.65
N HIS A 622 4.82 19.65 4.67
CA HIS A 622 5.21 20.55 5.73
C HIS A 622 6.52 20.04 6.40
N PRO A 623 7.43 20.93 6.87
CA PRO A 623 8.70 20.53 7.47
C PRO A 623 8.55 19.46 8.57
N ALA A 624 7.64 19.65 9.52
CA ALA A 624 7.41 18.71 10.62
C ALA A 624 6.88 17.31 10.15
N ILE A 625 6.19 17.23 9.02
CA ILE A 625 5.77 15.95 8.44
C ILE A 625 6.96 15.25 7.77
N LEU A 626 7.91 16.02 7.21
CA LEU A 626 9.04 15.50 6.47
C LEU A 626 10.20 15.06 7.36
N GLU A 627 10.38 15.68 8.52
CA GLU A 627 11.52 15.49 9.41
C GLU A 627 11.72 14.04 9.80
N LEU A 628 10.71 13.39 10.37
CA LEU A 628 10.79 12.01 10.80
C LEU A 628 11.07 11.01 9.64
N PRO A 629 10.36 11.04 8.48
CA PRO A 629 10.73 10.22 7.34
C PRO A 629 12.14 10.47 6.81
N SER A 630 12.60 11.74 6.83
CA SER A 630 13.95 12.10 6.40
C SER A 630 15.00 11.42 7.27
N GLU A 631 14.81 11.46 8.59
CA GLU A 631 15.69 10.83 9.58
C GLU A 631 15.72 9.31 9.44
N LEU A 632 14.54 8.68 9.39
CA LEU A 632 14.39 7.22 9.40
C LEU A 632 14.85 6.53 8.10
N PHE A 633 14.67 7.18 6.93
CA PHE A 633 14.81 6.51 5.63
C PHE A 633 15.77 7.17 4.66
N TYR A 634 16.17 8.41 4.91
CA TYR A 634 16.97 9.20 3.96
C TYR A 634 18.17 9.89 4.58
N GLY A 635 18.63 9.45 5.77
CA GLY A 635 19.81 9.97 6.45
C GLY A 635 19.75 11.46 6.84
N GLY A 636 18.54 12.01 7.01
CA GLY A 636 18.33 13.42 7.33
C GLY A 636 18.58 14.40 6.17
N GLU A 637 18.79 13.91 4.93
CA GLU A 637 19.21 14.74 3.80
C GLU A 637 18.05 15.51 3.11
N LEU A 638 16.78 15.20 3.44
CA LEU A 638 15.66 15.85 2.75
C LEU A 638 15.46 17.29 3.21
N ILE A 639 15.29 18.18 2.26
CA ILE A 639 15.10 19.61 2.47
C ILE A 639 13.64 19.96 2.16
N ALA A 640 12.88 20.41 3.15
CA ALA A 640 11.54 20.92 2.94
C ALA A 640 11.59 22.27 2.21
N CYS A 641 10.87 22.36 1.07
CA CYS A 641 10.75 23.59 0.27
C CYS A 641 9.34 24.19 0.35
N LYS A 642 8.39 23.54 1.03
CA LYS A 642 7.06 24.10 1.30
C LYS A 642 7.20 25.10 2.45
N GLU A 643 6.65 26.29 2.27
CA GLU A 643 6.60 27.30 3.33
C GLU A 643 5.66 26.82 4.46
N ASP A 644 5.94 27.25 5.68
CA ASP A 644 5.16 26.94 6.87
C ASP A 644 3.92 27.84 6.90
N GLU A 645 2.94 27.53 6.04
CA GLU A 645 1.67 28.23 5.97
C GLU A 645 0.66 27.57 6.93
N ALA A 646 0.07 28.38 7.81
CA ALA A 646 -1.01 27.94 8.68
C ALA A 646 -2.22 27.48 7.87
N SER A 647 -2.62 26.22 8.02
CA SER A 647 -3.80 25.67 7.36
C SER A 647 -5.06 25.88 8.23
N PRO A 648 -6.20 26.27 7.63
CA PRO A 648 -7.47 26.32 8.33
C PRO A 648 -7.87 24.99 9.00
N ALA A 649 -7.34 23.87 8.51
CA ALA A 649 -7.56 22.55 9.07
C ALA A 649 -7.13 22.43 10.55
N TYR A 650 -6.11 23.19 10.99
CA TYR A 650 -5.56 23.12 12.35
C TYR A 650 -6.59 23.54 13.41
N ASP A 651 -7.35 24.58 13.12
CA ASP A 651 -8.41 25.07 14.01
C ASP A 651 -9.63 24.16 14.04
N CYS A 652 -9.97 23.54 12.90
CA CYS A 652 -11.12 22.65 12.78
C CYS A 652 -11.02 21.40 13.66
N ILE A 653 -9.82 20.85 13.86
CA ILE A 653 -9.61 19.65 14.68
C ILE A 653 -9.13 19.99 16.11
N GLY A 654 -8.92 21.29 16.42
CA GLY A 654 -8.36 21.72 17.69
C GLY A 654 -6.94 21.17 17.89
N LEU A 655 -6.07 21.34 16.88
CA LEU A 655 -4.68 20.86 16.92
C LEU A 655 -3.96 21.45 18.14
N PRO A 656 -3.42 20.62 19.05
CA PRO A 656 -2.82 21.12 20.30
C PRO A 656 -1.62 22.04 20.08
N ASN A 657 -0.78 21.67 19.09
CA ASN A 657 0.38 22.46 18.69
C ASN A 657 0.26 22.85 17.21
N LYS A 658 -0.11 24.10 16.94
CA LYS A 658 -0.34 24.58 15.57
C LYS A 658 0.92 24.69 14.71
N SER A 659 2.09 24.75 15.33
CA SER A 659 3.37 24.73 14.61
C SER A 659 3.84 23.30 14.25
N PHE A 660 3.11 22.27 14.72
CA PHE A 660 3.45 20.87 14.49
C PHE A 660 2.21 20.10 13.98
N PRO A 661 1.97 20.10 12.66
CA PRO A 661 0.76 19.53 12.06
C PRO A 661 0.82 18.00 11.88
N VAL A 662 1.29 17.29 12.89
CA VAL A 662 1.21 15.83 12.99
C VAL A 662 0.51 15.50 14.28
N LEU A 663 -0.71 14.96 14.23
CA LEU A 663 -1.53 14.65 15.40
C LEU A 663 -1.70 13.15 15.56
N PHE A 664 -1.42 12.62 16.73
CA PHE A 664 -1.79 11.25 17.10
C PHE A 664 -3.01 11.26 18.03
N VAL A 665 -4.07 10.56 17.65
CA VAL A 665 -5.30 10.37 18.42
C VAL A 665 -5.32 8.94 18.94
N GLY A 666 -4.96 8.77 20.21
CA GLY A 666 -4.97 7.49 20.89
C GLY A 666 -6.39 7.05 21.24
N ILE A 667 -6.82 5.91 20.70
CA ILE A 667 -8.12 5.34 20.98
C ILE A 667 -8.01 3.82 21.10
N GLN A 668 -8.56 3.28 22.15
CA GLN A 668 -8.64 1.84 22.36
C GLN A 668 -10.00 1.35 21.83
N GLY A 669 -9.96 0.38 20.94
CA GLY A 669 -11.14 -0.20 20.33
C GLY A 669 -11.09 -1.73 20.34
N CYS A 670 -11.81 -2.34 19.43
CA CYS A 670 -11.79 -3.79 19.20
C CYS A 670 -11.70 -4.04 17.69
N ASP A 671 -10.71 -4.80 17.27
CA ASP A 671 -10.60 -5.24 15.88
C ASP A 671 -11.46 -6.48 15.66
N GLU A 672 -12.29 -6.43 14.62
CA GLU A 672 -13.33 -7.41 14.32
C GLU A 672 -13.17 -7.97 12.90
N ARG A 673 -13.76 -9.16 12.68
CA ARG A 673 -13.96 -9.73 11.34
C ARG A 673 -15.43 -10.13 11.19
N GLU A 674 -15.93 -10.22 9.96
CA GLU A 674 -17.33 -10.61 9.71
C GLU A 674 -17.46 -11.64 8.59
N GLY A 675 -18.51 -12.47 8.67
CA GLY A 675 -18.87 -13.47 7.67
C GLY A 675 -17.70 -14.41 7.35
N THR A 676 -17.34 -14.53 6.08
CA THR A 676 -16.20 -15.34 5.62
C THR A 676 -14.98 -14.48 5.23
N ASN A 677 -15.06 -13.16 5.46
CA ASN A 677 -14.00 -12.23 5.08
C ASN A 677 -12.87 -12.19 6.12
N PRO A 678 -11.63 -12.52 5.78
CA PRO A 678 -10.50 -12.52 6.72
C PRO A 678 -9.97 -11.12 7.05
N SER A 679 -10.46 -10.06 6.39
CA SER A 679 -9.97 -8.70 6.58
C SER A 679 -10.49 -8.09 7.88
N TRP A 680 -9.64 -7.37 8.59
CA TRP A 680 -9.95 -6.74 9.87
C TRP A 680 -10.63 -5.38 9.70
N PHE A 681 -11.45 -5.00 10.68
CA PHE A 681 -11.97 -3.65 10.84
C PHE A 681 -12.15 -3.30 12.32
N ASN A 682 -12.14 -2.01 12.63
CA ASN A 682 -12.35 -1.45 13.96
C ASN A 682 -13.39 -0.32 13.86
N ARG A 683 -14.60 -0.60 14.28
CA ARG A 683 -15.74 0.34 14.16
C ARG A 683 -15.59 1.58 15.02
N ILE A 684 -14.85 1.48 16.13
CA ILE A 684 -14.56 2.62 17.02
C ILE A 684 -13.62 3.61 16.30
N GLU A 685 -12.56 3.10 15.65
CA GLU A 685 -11.69 3.95 14.82
C GLU A 685 -12.46 4.55 13.63
N VAL A 686 -13.39 3.80 13.01
CA VAL A 686 -14.23 4.37 11.93
C VAL A 686 -15.00 5.57 12.43
N SER A 687 -15.67 5.44 13.57
CA SER A 687 -16.44 6.55 14.15
C SER A 687 -15.56 7.76 14.44
N LYS A 688 -14.36 7.55 15.02
CA LYS A 688 -13.42 8.63 15.30
C LYS A 688 -12.93 9.33 14.03
N VAL A 689 -12.58 8.55 12.99
CA VAL A 689 -12.18 9.08 11.67
C VAL A 689 -13.30 9.92 11.05
N VAL A 690 -14.54 9.43 11.04
CA VAL A 690 -15.70 10.16 10.52
C VAL A 690 -15.96 11.44 11.30
N SER A 691 -15.82 11.40 12.64
CA SER A 691 -15.94 12.60 13.48
C SER A 691 -14.89 13.66 13.12
N ILE A 692 -13.63 13.26 12.90
CA ILE A 692 -12.55 14.17 12.48
C ILE A 692 -12.88 14.78 11.11
N ILE A 693 -13.31 13.95 10.13
CA ILE A 693 -13.69 14.43 8.80
C ILE A 693 -14.80 15.47 8.87
N ARG A 694 -15.85 15.18 9.64
CA ARG A 694 -16.97 16.12 9.83
C ARG A 694 -16.53 17.46 10.47
N ASN A 695 -15.57 17.42 11.38
CA ASN A 695 -15.01 18.63 11.96
C ASN A 695 -14.22 19.44 10.93
N LEU A 696 -13.43 18.77 10.07
CA LEU A 696 -12.67 19.40 8.98
C LEU A 696 -13.56 20.04 7.91
N THR A 697 -14.65 19.36 7.53
CA THR A 697 -15.56 19.82 6.47
C THR A 697 -16.62 20.80 6.96
N LYS A 698 -16.73 20.97 8.30
CA LYS A 698 -17.73 21.85 8.90
C LYS A 698 -17.57 23.29 8.40
N GLY A 699 -18.67 23.84 7.84
CA GLY A 699 -18.68 25.20 7.31
C GLY A 699 -17.91 25.39 6.00
N GLY A 700 -17.53 24.30 5.30
CA GLY A 700 -16.81 24.35 4.02
C GLY A 700 -15.36 24.80 4.13
N THR A 701 -14.75 24.65 5.32
CA THR A 701 -13.37 25.10 5.61
C THR A 701 -12.33 24.29 4.84
N VAL A 702 -12.50 22.96 4.80
CA VAL A 702 -11.65 22.03 4.03
C VAL A 702 -12.54 21.26 3.04
N SER A 703 -12.13 21.21 1.77
CA SER A 703 -12.85 20.46 0.76
C SER A 703 -12.67 18.95 0.95
N GLU A 704 -13.71 18.14 0.66
CA GLU A 704 -13.61 16.68 0.66
C GLU A 704 -12.51 16.17 -0.27
N ALA A 705 -12.28 16.85 -1.39
CA ALA A 705 -11.22 16.50 -2.34
C ALA A 705 -9.81 16.67 -1.76
N ASP A 706 -9.65 17.50 -0.73
CA ASP A 706 -8.37 17.76 -0.05
C ASP A 706 -8.11 16.81 1.10
N ILE A 707 -9.07 15.94 1.45
CA ILE A 707 -8.95 14.95 2.52
C ILE A 707 -8.75 13.56 1.90
N GLY A 708 -7.84 12.79 2.52
CA GLY A 708 -7.63 11.38 2.20
C GLY A 708 -7.59 10.54 3.47
N VAL A 709 -8.17 9.33 3.41
CA VAL A 709 -8.12 8.37 4.50
C VAL A 709 -7.37 7.13 4.06
N ILE A 710 -6.30 6.80 4.79
CA ILE A 710 -5.46 5.62 4.55
C ILE A 710 -5.68 4.59 5.65
N THR A 711 -5.93 3.34 5.28
CA THR A 711 -6.01 2.23 6.22
C THR A 711 -5.49 0.95 5.59
N PRO A 712 -4.80 0.06 6.34
CA PRO A 712 -4.17 -1.13 5.77
C PRO A 712 -5.15 -2.24 5.39
N TYR A 713 -6.39 -2.20 5.91
CA TYR A 713 -7.37 -3.27 5.75
C TYR A 713 -8.55 -2.86 4.88
N ARG A 714 -8.89 -3.69 3.88
CA ARG A 714 -9.98 -3.40 2.93
C ARG A 714 -11.34 -3.32 3.61
N GLN A 715 -11.59 -4.17 4.63
CA GLN A 715 -12.85 -4.10 5.36
C GLN A 715 -13.02 -2.79 6.09
N GLN A 716 -11.93 -2.24 6.64
CA GLN A 716 -11.95 -0.89 7.21
C GLN A 716 -12.26 0.17 6.16
N VAL A 717 -11.69 0.06 4.96
CA VAL A 717 -12.04 0.95 3.83
C VAL A 717 -13.53 0.90 3.53
N ALA A 718 -14.11 -0.32 3.45
CA ALA A 718 -15.55 -0.50 3.19
C ALA A 718 -16.42 0.09 4.30
N LYS A 719 -16.06 -0.14 5.56
CA LYS A 719 -16.79 0.40 6.73
C LYS A 719 -16.73 1.93 6.79
N ILE A 720 -15.54 2.54 6.54
CA ILE A 720 -15.41 4.00 6.49
C ILE A 720 -16.26 4.58 5.35
N LYS A 721 -16.22 3.99 4.14
CA LYS A 721 -17.05 4.44 3.03
C LYS A 721 -18.53 4.35 3.33
N LYS A 722 -19.00 3.20 3.88
CA LYS A 722 -20.40 3.02 4.29
C LYS A 722 -20.83 4.09 5.31
N ALA A 723 -19.95 4.44 6.25
CA ALA A 723 -20.24 5.50 7.22
C ALA A 723 -20.29 6.88 6.56
N LEU A 724 -19.38 7.19 5.62
CA LEU A 724 -19.35 8.47 4.89
C LEU A 724 -20.56 8.65 3.96
N GLU A 725 -21.03 7.58 3.31
CA GLU A 725 -22.26 7.59 2.51
C GLU A 725 -23.47 8.07 3.34
N ALA A 726 -23.55 7.66 4.62
CA ALA A 726 -24.62 8.09 5.53
C ALA A 726 -24.56 9.61 5.85
N PHE A 727 -23.43 10.26 5.59
CA PHE A 727 -23.22 11.71 5.77
C PHE A 727 -23.12 12.47 4.44
N GLU A 728 -23.55 11.85 3.32
CA GLU A 728 -23.54 12.46 1.99
C GLU A 728 -22.14 12.85 1.48
N MET A 729 -21.09 12.08 1.88
CA MET A 729 -19.69 12.30 1.48
C MET A 729 -19.12 11.08 0.70
N PRO A 730 -19.76 10.62 -0.40
CA PRO A 730 -19.33 9.42 -1.11
C PRO A 730 -18.02 9.59 -1.89
N ASP A 731 -17.68 10.82 -2.27
CA ASP A 731 -16.55 11.12 -3.16
C ASP A 731 -15.22 11.26 -2.40
N LEU A 732 -15.26 11.29 -1.05
CA LEU A 732 -14.06 11.38 -0.24
C LEU A 732 -13.18 10.14 -0.46
N LYS A 733 -11.90 10.37 -0.75
CA LYS A 733 -10.96 9.30 -1.07
C LYS A 733 -10.58 8.49 0.17
N VAL A 734 -11.07 7.25 0.24
CA VAL A 734 -10.66 6.25 1.25
C VAL A 734 -10.02 5.06 0.55
N GLY A 735 -8.85 4.62 1.02
CA GLY A 735 -8.14 3.52 0.38
C GLY A 735 -6.99 2.94 1.19
N SER A 736 -6.35 1.90 0.63
CA SER A 736 -5.12 1.33 1.18
C SER A 736 -3.90 2.19 0.82
N VAL A 737 -2.75 1.91 1.46
CA VAL A 737 -1.47 2.58 1.17
C VAL A 737 -1.11 2.49 -0.32
N GLU A 738 -1.31 1.30 -0.92
CA GLU A 738 -1.06 1.05 -2.34
C GLU A 738 -1.93 1.92 -3.26
N GLN A 739 -3.19 2.18 -2.86
CA GLN A 739 -4.11 3.04 -3.62
C GLN A 739 -3.78 4.53 -3.51
N PHE A 740 -3.02 4.93 -2.51
CA PHE A 740 -2.53 6.30 -2.34
C PHE A 740 -1.14 6.52 -2.92
N GLN A 741 -0.49 5.49 -3.43
CA GLN A 741 0.81 5.66 -4.06
C GLN A 741 0.72 6.58 -5.29
N GLY A 742 1.66 7.52 -5.42
CA GLY A 742 1.61 8.57 -6.43
C GLY A 742 0.56 9.66 -6.20
N GLN A 743 -0.27 9.54 -5.14
CA GLN A 743 -1.28 10.54 -4.77
C GLN A 743 -0.86 11.32 -3.52
N GLU A 744 -1.46 12.48 -3.34
CA GLU A 744 -1.21 13.36 -2.19
C GLU A 744 -2.48 14.17 -1.89
N ARG A 745 -2.66 14.57 -0.62
CA ARG A 745 -3.79 15.40 -0.16
C ARG A 745 -3.28 16.44 0.83
N GLU A 746 -4.04 17.51 1.01
CA GLU A 746 -3.71 18.50 2.05
C GLU A 746 -3.78 17.87 3.45
N VAL A 747 -4.83 17.08 3.69
CA VAL A 747 -5.03 16.36 4.94
C VAL A 747 -5.03 14.86 4.69
N ILE A 748 -4.22 14.12 5.43
CA ILE A 748 -4.26 12.66 5.47
C ILE A 748 -4.62 12.19 6.88
N ILE A 749 -5.59 11.28 6.94
CA ILE A 749 -5.98 10.59 8.17
C ILE A 749 -5.61 9.11 8.01
N ILE A 750 -4.86 8.56 8.97
CA ILE A 750 -4.47 7.13 8.98
C ILE A 750 -5.25 6.43 10.09
N SER A 751 -5.96 5.34 9.76
CA SER A 751 -6.59 4.43 10.73
C SER A 751 -5.80 3.13 10.78
N THR A 752 -5.29 2.77 11.97
CA THR A 752 -4.39 1.63 12.16
C THR A 752 -5.11 0.31 12.38
N VAL A 753 -6.37 0.36 12.82
CA VAL A 753 -7.31 -0.77 12.99
C VAL A 753 -6.98 -1.69 14.17
N ARG A 754 -5.72 -2.11 14.32
CA ARG A 754 -5.34 -3.13 15.30
C ARG A 754 -5.43 -2.58 16.72
N SER A 755 -6.20 -3.30 17.55
CA SER A 755 -6.46 -2.91 18.95
C SER A 755 -6.37 -4.08 19.92
N THR A 756 -6.27 -5.33 19.46
CA THR A 756 -6.17 -6.52 20.30
C THR A 756 -4.89 -7.28 20.03
N VAL A 757 -4.27 -7.82 21.10
CA VAL A 757 -3.09 -8.68 20.99
C VAL A 757 -3.57 -10.12 20.87
N LYS A 758 -3.19 -10.79 19.78
CA LYS A 758 -3.45 -12.22 19.61
C LYS A 758 -2.33 -13.06 20.19
N HIS A 759 -2.71 -14.04 21.00
CA HIS A 759 -1.77 -14.97 21.63
C HIS A 759 -1.56 -16.29 20.87
N ASN A 760 -1.97 -16.39 19.59
CA ASN A 760 -1.73 -17.59 18.79
C ASN A 760 -0.26 -17.67 18.33
N GLU A 761 0.35 -18.85 18.41
CA GLU A 761 1.73 -19.11 17.96
C GLU A 761 1.99 -18.66 16.51
N PHE A 762 0.94 -18.59 15.68
CA PHE A 762 1.00 -18.07 14.32
C PHE A 762 1.15 -16.53 14.27
N ASP A 763 0.70 -15.82 15.32
CA ASP A 763 0.74 -14.36 15.41
C ASP A 763 2.01 -13.83 16.10
N LYS A 764 2.82 -14.68 16.72
CA LYS A 764 4.14 -14.29 17.27
C LYS A 764 5.07 -13.69 16.22
N PHE A 765 4.90 -14.09 14.94
CA PHE A 765 5.64 -13.55 13.80
C PHE A 765 4.92 -12.41 13.06
N PHE A 766 3.66 -12.09 13.40
CA PHE A 766 2.81 -11.14 12.64
C PHE A 766 1.99 -10.21 13.53
N ASN A 767 2.52 -9.80 14.67
CA ASN A 767 1.77 -9.02 15.67
C ASN A 767 1.06 -7.79 15.10
N LEU A 768 1.63 -7.11 14.08
CA LEU A 768 1.00 -5.98 13.42
C LEU A 768 0.74 -6.19 11.92
N GLY A 769 1.22 -7.31 11.35
CA GLY A 769 0.96 -7.68 9.95
C GLY A 769 1.37 -6.59 8.97
N PHE A 770 0.39 -6.01 8.25
CA PHE A 770 0.65 -4.96 7.27
C PHE A 770 1.26 -3.68 7.86
N LEU A 771 1.09 -3.42 9.15
CA LEU A 771 1.63 -2.23 9.81
C LEU A 771 3.14 -2.31 10.02
N SER A 772 3.72 -3.50 10.18
CA SER A 772 5.16 -3.68 10.42
C SER A 772 6.04 -3.43 9.18
N ASN A 773 5.45 -3.19 8.02
CA ASN A 773 6.22 -2.92 6.81
C ASN A 773 6.65 -1.45 6.73
N TYR A 774 7.94 -1.19 6.92
CA TYR A 774 8.51 0.16 6.93
C TYR A 774 8.31 0.94 5.61
N LYS A 775 8.26 0.27 4.45
CA LYS A 775 7.99 0.92 3.16
C LYS A 775 6.54 1.43 3.07
N ARG A 776 5.57 0.65 3.61
CA ARG A 776 4.17 1.09 3.73
C ARG A 776 4.02 2.25 4.70
N PHE A 777 4.70 2.18 5.84
CA PHE A 777 4.74 3.26 6.81
C PHE A 777 5.25 4.55 6.15
N ASN A 778 6.43 4.53 5.51
CA ASN A 778 7.01 5.67 4.81
C ASN A 778 6.05 6.28 3.77
N VAL A 779 5.43 5.42 2.95
CA VAL A 779 4.45 5.90 1.96
C VAL A 779 3.26 6.56 2.64
N ALA A 780 2.67 5.95 3.68
CA ALA A 780 1.47 6.45 4.33
C ALA A 780 1.68 7.85 4.93
N ILE A 781 2.75 8.05 5.70
CA ILE A 781 3.01 9.32 6.39
C ILE A 781 3.46 10.45 5.45
N THR A 782 4.01 10.12 4.28
CA THR A 782 4.48 11.10 3.28
C THR A 782 3.43 11.49 2.23
N ARG A 783 2.15 11.11 2.42
CA ARG A 783 1.04 11.53 1.53
C ARG A 783 0.44 12.87 1.91
N ALA A 784 0.60 13.28 3.16
CA ALA A 784 0.08 14.56 3.67
C ALA A 784 0.94 15.74 3.20
N LYS A 785 0.26 16.83 2.82
CA LYS A 785 0.92 18.10 2.49
C LYS A 785 0.96 19.05 3.67
N SER A 786 -0.16 19.23 4.37
CA SER A 786 -0.32 20.23 5.42
C SER A 786 -0.64 19.64 6.78
N LEU A 787 -1.41 18.55 6.86
CA LEU A 787 -1.83 17.94 8.11
C LEU A 787 -1.85 16.41 8.02
N LEU A 788 -1.21 15.77 8.98
CA LEU A 788 -1.23 14.32 9.17
C LEU A 788 -1.90 13.98 10.50
N VAL A 789 -2.95 13.15 10.45
CA VAL A 789 -3.66 12.67 11.64
C VAL A 789 -3.59 11.14 11.68
N ILE A 790 -3.16 10.59 12.81
CA ILE A 790 -3.11 9.15 13.05
C ILE A 790 -4.16 8.80 14.10
N VAL A 791 -4.99 7.81 13.84
CA VAL A 791 -6.01 7.28 14.77
C VAL A 791 -5.67 5.82 15.03
N GLY A 792 -5.44 5.44 16.27
CA GLY A 792 -5.09 4.08 16.62
C GLY A 792 -4.87 3.84 18.12
N ASN A 793 -4.62 2.58 18.47
CA ASN A 793 -4.35 2.16 19.83
C ASN A 793 -2.85 2.28 20.14
N PRO A 794 -2.43 3.22 21.03
CA PRO A 794 -1.01 3.43 21.33
C PRO A 794 -0.35 2.20 21.95
N HIS A 795 -1.07 1.40 22.77
CA HIS A 795 -0.53 0.21 23.43
C HIS A 795 -0.22 -0.96 22.46
N ILE A 796 -0.81 -0.93 21.29
CA ILE A 796 -0.56 -1.94 20.25
C ILE A 796 0.47 -1.46 19.25
N ILE A 797 0.36 -0.20 18.83
CA ILE A 797 1.16 0.32 17.74
C ILE A 797 2.62 0.54 18.14
N THR A 798 2.89 0.78 19.44
CA THR A 798 4.25 0.90 19.99
C THR A 798 5.07 -0.38 19.92
N LYS A 799 4.45 -1.53 19.63
CA LYS A 799 5.17 -2.80 19.36
C LYS A 799 5.96 -2.80 18.06
N ASP A 800 5.75 -1.81 17.19
CA ASP A 800 6.57 -1.57 16.01
C ASP A 800 7.42 -0.32 16.20
N ARG A 801 8.73 -0.42 15.97
CA ARG A 801 9.70 0.65 16.21
C ARG A 801 9.41 1.95 15.44
N HIS A 802 8.91 1.87 14.21
CA HIS A 802 8.63 3.04 13.38
C HIS A 802 7.38 3.78 13.86
N TRP A 803 6.35 3.03 14.23
CA TRP A 803 5.13 3.60 14.78
C TRP A 803 5.33 4.14 16.20
N ASP A 804 6.13 3.47 17.04
CA ASP A 804 6.51 3.99 18.37
C ASP A 804 7.28 5.30 18.22
N ARG A 805 8.25 5.37 17.30
CA ARG A 805 9.00 6.59 17.03
C ARG A 805 8.07 7.74 16.58
N LEU A 806 7.09 7.48 15.71
CA LEU A 806 6.09 8.47 15.29
C LEU A 806 5.21 8.92 16.46
N LEU A 807 4.73 7.98 17.29
CA LEU A 807 3.92 8.29 18.46
C LEU A 807 4.68 9.18 19.44
N ARG A 808 5.95 8.82 19.77
CA ARG A 808 6.81 9.64 20.66
C ARG A 808 7.10 10.99 20.03
N TYR A 809 7.36 11.06 18.74
CA TYR A 809 7.55 12.31 18.01
C TYR A 809 6.33 13.25 18.15
N CYS A 810 5.10 12.71 18.07
CA CYS A 810 3.89 13.49 18.35
C CYS A 810 3.79 13.91 19.82
N ALA A 811 4.08 13.01 20.76
CA ALA A 811 3.98 13.28 22.20
C ALA A 811 5.00 14.34 22.64
N ASP A 812 6.26 14.24 22.22
CA ASP A 812 7.34 15.15 22.53
C ASP A 812 7.07 16.57 22.01
N ASN A 813 6.36 16.69 20.89
CA ASN A 813 5.93 17.97 20.32
C ASN A 813 4.57 18.46 20.84
N GLY A 814 4.00 17.81 21.88
CA GLY A 814 2.72 18.19 22.47
C GLY A 814 1.52 18.04 21.54
N SER A 815 1.58 17.11 20.56
CA SER A 815 0.52 16.85 19.56
C SER A 815 -0.04 15.43 19.69
N TYR A 816 -0.32 15.02 20.93
CA TYR A 816 -1.00 13.79 21.28
C TYR A 816 -2.32 14.09 21.99
N GLN A 817 -3.36 13.32 21.67
CA GLN A 817 -4.66 13.36 22.32
C GLN A 817 -5.21 11.94 22.52
N GLY A 818 -5.99 11.71 23.57
CA GLY A 818 -6.71 10.45 23.76
C GLY A 818 -6.31 9.69 25.01
N CYS A 819 -6.30 8.36 24.94
CA CYS A 819 -6.00 7.49 26.07
C CYS A 819 -4.54 7.65 26.56
N PRO A 820 -4.22 7.26 27.82
CA PRO A 820 -2.87 7.35 28.35
C PRO A 820 -1.84 6.66 27.45
N LEU A 821 -0.64 7.25 27.38
CA LEU A 821 0.49 6.68 26.61
C LEU A 821 1.12 5.53 27.41
N PRO A 822 1.47 4.42 26.73
CA PRO A 822 2.31 3.41 27.34
C PRO A 822 3.70 3.97 27.67
N PRO A 823 4.38 3.46 28.73
CA PRO A 823 5.76 3.80 29.00
C PRO A 823 6.65 3.45 27.80
N PRO A 824 7.78 4.15 27.61
CA PRO A 824 8.73 3.78 26.58
C PRO A 824 9.26 2.37 26.83
N GLU A 825 9.10 1.45 25.89
CA GLU A 825 9.76 0.14 25.97
C GLU A 825 11.26 0.35 25.91
N SER A 826 12.00 -0.22 26.87
CA SER A 826 13.45 -0.25 26.81
C SER A 826 13.88 -1.33 25.80
N TYR A 827 13.99 -0.96 24.54
CA TYR A 827 14.61 -1.82 23.54
C TYR A 827 16.07 -2.00 23.92
N SER A 828 16.46 -3.21 24.38
CA SER A 828 17.86 -3.51 24.61
C SER A 828 18.56 -3.63 23.26
N TYR A 829 19.69 -2.97 23.10
CA TYR A 829 20.55 -3.02 21.89
C TYR A 829 20.96 -4.45 21.44
N SER A 830 20.66 -5.47 22.24
CA SER A 830 20.91 -6.88 21.92
C SER A 830 19.84 -7.53 21.02
N ASP A 831 18.70 -6.89 20.80
CA ASP A 831 17.61 -7.42 19.96
C ASP A 831 17.64 -6.90 18.51
N GLU A 832 18.43 -5.84 18.22
CA GLU A 832 18.55 -5.28 16.86
C GLU A 832 19.10 -6.30 15.86
N THR A 833 19.97 -7.23 16.29
CA THR A 833 20.55 -8.27 15.41
C THR A 833 19.64 -9.47 15.15
N LYS A 834 18.62 -9.71 15.99
CA LYS A 834 17.73 -10.88 15.84
C LYS A 834 16.51 -10.60 14.95
N TYR A 835 16.06 -9.34 14.86
CA TYR A 835 14.90 -8.98 14.06
C TYR A 835 15.23 -8.66 12.60
N ASP A 836 16.46 -8.23 12.31
CA ASP A 836 16.90 -7.92 10.95
C ASP A 836 17.26 -9.19 10.14
N GLU A 837 17.71 -10.28 10.79
CA GLU A 837 17.97 -11.57 10.12
C GLU A 837 16.67 -12.28 9.67
N ASP A 838 15.53 -12.07 10.36
CA ASP A 838 14.27 -12.75 10.02
C ASP A 838 13.40 -11.96 9.03
N GLN A 839 13.63 -10.66 8.79
CA GLN A 839 12.81 -9.84 7.89
C GLN A 839 13.46 -9.52 6.53
N GLY A 840 14.67 -10.02 6.23
CA GLY A 840 15.31 -9.89 4.90
C GLY A 840 15.47 -8.45 4.41
N GLY A 841 15.52 -7.48 5.33
CA GLY A 841 15.98 -6.13 5.03
C GLY A 841 17.50 -6.09 5.12
N PRO A 842 18.21 -5.32 4.30
CA PRO A 842 19.64 -5.12 4.50
C PRO A 842 19.84 -4.54 5.89
N ALA A 843 20.80 -5.14 6.64
CA ALA A 843 21.21 -4.69 7.97
C ALA A 843 21.35 -3.17 8.00
N GLY A 844 20.77 -2.54 9.05
CA GLY A 844 20.73 -1.10 9.17
C GLY A 844 22.07 -0.47 8.86
N TRP A 845 22.09 0.49 7.98
CA TRP A 845 23.25 1.25 7.61
C TRP A 845 23.68 2.10 8.80
N ASP A 846 24.69 1.59 9.53
CA ASP A 846 25.41 2.41 10.50
C ASP A 846 26.43 3.28 9.76
N TYR A 847 26.09 4.55 9.56
CA TYR A 847 26.93 5.54 8.87
C TYR A 847 28.26 5.86 9.60
N ASN A 848 28.57 5.19 10.72
CA ASN A 848 29.75 5.41 11.54
C ASN A 848 30.75 4.23 11.61
N GLN A 849 30.59 3.19 10.76
CA GLN A 849 31.65 2.17 10.67
C GLN A 849 32.62 2.51 9.54
N GLU A 850 33.85 2.72 9.94
CA GLU A 850 35.02 2.86 9.08
C GLU A 850 35.08 1.73 8.04
N ALA A 851 35.33 2.12 6.80
CA ALA A 851 35.46 1.24 5.64
C ALA A 851 36.44 0.07 5.95
N THR A 852 35.90 -1.11 6.25
CA THR A 852 36.66 -2.34 6.16
C THR A 852 36.63 -2.80 4.71
N SER A 853 37.79 -2.60 4.06
CA SER A 853 38.07 -3.04 2.71
C SER A 853 37.83 -4.55 2.55
N TYR A 854 36.78 -4.93 1.83
CA TYR A 854 36.71 -6.29 1.27
C TYR A 854 37.71 -6.42 0.13
N ASN A 855 38.75 -7.21 0.38
CA ASN A 855 39.80 -7.55 -0.55
C ASN A 855 39.23 -8.49 -1.62
N CYS A 856 38.90 -7.94 -2.78
CA CYS A 856 38.51 -8.73 -3.94
C CYS A 856 39.77 -9.22 -4.65
N ASN A 857 40.34 -10.34 -4.19
CA ASN A 857 41.31 -11.12 -4.96
C ASN A 857 40.55 -12.08 -5.86
N GLN A 858 40.28 -11.68 -7.08
CA GLN A 858 39.94 -12.61 -8.16
C GLN A 858 41.07 -12.68 -9.14
N GLU A 859 41.62 -13.89 -9.26
CA GLU A 859 42.58 -14.28 -10.28
C GLU A 859 41.97 -14.06 -11.68
N ALA A 860 42.56 -13.16 -12.41
CA ALA A 860 42.31 -12.97 -13.84
C ALA A 860 42.90 -14.15 -14.62
N THR A 861 42.08 -15.06 -15.10
CA THR A 861 42.44 -15.97 -16.16
C THR A 861 42.50 -15.20 -17.47
N SER A 862 43.74 -14.98 -17.91
CA SER A 862 44.09 -14.37 -19.19
C SER A 862 43.67 -15.24 -20.37
N TYR A 863 42.88 -14.72 -21.28
CA TYR A 863 42.87 -15.18 -22.67
C TYR A 863 43.85 -14.37 -23.49
N ASN A 864 44.87 -15.05 -23.91
CA ASN A 864 45.97 -14.63 -24.76
C ASN A 864 45.48 -14.39 -26.20
N CYS A 865 45.75 -13.24 -26.76
CA CYS A 865 45.82 -13.04 -28.20
C CYS A 865 47.15 -12.35 -28.55
N ASN A 866 48.05 -13.19 -29.06
CA ASN A 866 49.36 -12.78 -29.57
C ASN A 866 49.23 -11.87 -30.78
N GLN A 867 50.04 -10.82 -30.82
CA GLN A 867 50.95 -10.47 -31.90
C GLN A 867 51.87 -9.31 -31.49
N GLU A 868 53.15 -9.65 -31.38
CA GLU A 868 54.27 -8.69 -31.34
C GLU A 868 54.55 -8.05 -32.73
N PRO A 869 55.34 -6.94 -32.84
CA PRO A 869 56.75 -7.11 -32.66
C PRO A 869 57.57 -5.93 -32.06
N SER A 870 58.70 -6.25 -31.34
CA SER A 870 60.08 -5.71 -31.36
C SER A 870 60.29 -4.20 -31.23
N ASP A 871 61.16 -3.62 -30.46
CA ASP A 871 62.55 -3.93 -30.13
C ASP A 871 63.14 -2.83 -29.20
N SER A 872 64.22 -3.18 -28.48
CA SER A 872 65.25 -2.33 -27.88
C SER A 872 64.94 -1.38 -26.72
N GLY A 873 65.46 -1.52 -25.52
CA GLY A 873 66.79 -1.72 -25.11
C GLY A 873 67.14 -0.65 -24.04
N TYR A 874 67.76 -1.10 -23.02
CA TYR A 874 68.68 -0.46 -22.04
C TYR A 874 68.23 -0.31 -20.59
N ARG A 875 68.87 -1.13 -19.79
CA ARG A 875 69.37 -1.15 -18.45
C ARG A 875 69.39 0.17 -17.66
N GLY A 876 69.25 -0.02 -16.36
CA GLY A 876 69.88 0.87 -15.37
C GLY A 876 69.32 0.71 -13.96
N ASP A 877 70.07 0.07 -13.16
CA ASP A 877 70.07 -0.23 -11.75
C ASP A 877 69.73 0.88 -10.76
N ASN A 878 69.38 0.40 -9.58
CA ASN A 878 69.76 0.74 -8.24
C ASN A 878 68.93 1.64 -7.34
N ASP A 879 68.47 0.95 -6.29
CA ASP A 879 68.68 1.12 -4.86
C ASP A 879 68.21 2.39 -4.11
N ALA A 880 67.60 2.04 -3.03
CA ALA A 880 67.77 2.51 -1.65
C ALA A 880 66.69 3.46 -1.04
N LYS A 881 66.01 2.89 -0.12
CA LYS A 881 65.83 3.25 1.32
C LYS A 881 65.55 4.71 1.71
N SER A 882 64.46 4.76 2.49
CA SER A 882 64.40 5.28 3.89
C SER A 882 63.63 6.58 4.15
N ALA A 883 62.75 6.42 5.13
CA ALA A 883 62.50 7.27 6.30
C ALA A 883 61.65 8.52 6.21
N ALA A 884 60.52 8.42 6.85
CA ALA A 884 59.92 9.29 7.85
C ALA A 884 60.19 10.80 7.82
N THR A 885 59.15 11.60 7.89
CA THR A 885 58.84 12.44 9.08
C THR A 885 57.66 13.38 8.80
N ASN A 886 56.88 13.51 9.85
CA ASN A 886 55.87 14.54 10.12
C ASN A 886 56.25 15.95 9.66
N ASN A 887 55.21 16.73 9.22
CA ASN A 887 54.98 18.04 9.87
C ASN A 887 53.60 18.62 9.53
N ARG A 888 52.87 18.91 10.61
CA ARG A 888 51.79 19.89 10.71
C ARG A 888 52.32 21.28 10.40
N THR A 889 51.56 22.08 9.64
CA THR A 889 51.48 23.53 9.89
C THR A 889 50.12 24.08 9.49
N LYS A 890 49.49 24.66 10.50
CA LYS A 890 48.40 25.64 10.44
C LYS A 890 48.84 26.88 9.70
N TRP A 891 47.99 27.50 8.92
CA TRP A 891 47.95 28.95 8.79
C TRP A 891 46.53 29.44 8.76
N SER A 892 46.27 30.37 9.64
CA SER A 892 45.11 31.22 9.88
C SER A 892 45.23 32.52 9.11
N GLU A 893 44.10 33.15 8.80
CA GLU A 893 43.78 34.59 8.74
C GLU A 893 44.45 35.43 7.65
N GLU A 894 43.66 36.14 6.87
CA GLU A 894 43.35 37.56 7.01
C GLU A 894 42.47 38.06 5.84
N LEU A 895 41.44 38.81 6.22
CA LEU A 895 40.67 39.76 5.39
C LEU A 895 41.50 41.01 5.10
N PRO A 896 41.16 41.84 4.11
CA PRO A 896 40.85 43.22 4.45
C PRO A 896 39.56 43.78 3.89
N GLU A 897 38.99 44.63 4.73
CA GLU A 897 37.88 45.54 4.54
C GLU A 897 38.25 46.79 3.71
N ASP A 898 37.15 47.54 3.39
CA ASP A 898 37.04 48.97 3.04
C ASP A 898 37.00 49.32 1.54
N GLU A 899 36.16 50.19 1.05
CA GLU A 899 35.40 51.35 1.60
C GLU A 899 34.41 51.88 0.58
N ASN A 900 33.24 52.39 1.16
CA ASN A 900 32.51 53.60 0.77
C ASN A 900 31.70 53.79 -0.51
N GLN A 901 30.43 53.90 -0.24
CA GLN A 901 29.29 54.74 -0.68
C GLN A 901 29.64 56.13 -1.30
N PRO A 902 28.65 56.93 -1.69
CA PRO A 902 27.39 56.78 -2.41
C PRO A 902 27.20 57.85 -3.53
N PHE A 903 26.17 57.78 -4.36
CA PHE A 903 25.58 59.01 -4.93
C PHE A 903 24.09 58.80 -5.29
N ASN A 904 23.33 59.79 -4.81
CA ASN A 904 21.91 60.02 -4.86
C ASN A 904 21.43 60.61 -6.19
N ASN A 905 20.11 60.62 -6.28
CA ASN A 905 19.15 61.58 -6.94
C ASN A 905 18.73 61.19 -8.38
N ALA A 906 17.54 61.33 -8.76
CA ALA A 906 16.22 61.83 -8.30
C ALA A 906 15.30 61.88 -9.51
N GLU A 907 14.02 61.77 -9.28
CA GLU A 907 12.87 62.40 -10.02
C GLU A 907 12.60 61.91 -11.45
N ALA A 908 11.40 61.67 -11.95
CA ALA A 908 10.04 62.00 -11.59
C ALA A 908 9.07 61.22 -12.48
N ASP A 909 7.90 60.92 -11.96
CA ASP A 909 6.66 60.61 -12.67
C ASP A 909 6.25 61.72 -13.69
N PRO A 910 5.35 61.51 -14.65
CA PRO A 910 3.93 61.40 -14.33
C PRO A 910 3.04 60.52 -15.23
N GLU A 911 1.96 60.05 -14.61
CA GLU A 911 0.54 59.87 -15.01
C GLU A 911 0.17 60.03 -16.48
N GLU A 912 -0.64 59.09 -17.01
CA GLU A 912 -1.86 59.36 -17.81
C GLU A 912 -2.82 58.16 -17.81
N GLU A 913 -3.88 58.32 -17.20
CA GLU A 913 -5.32 58.17 -17.28
C GLU A 913 -5.92 57.23 -18.33
N MET A 914 -6.93 56.55 -17.81
CA MET A 914 -7.99 55.77 -18.48
C MET A 914 -8.86 56.64 -19.39
N PRO A 915 -9.77 56.03 -20.21
CA PRO A 915 -11.18 56.18 -19.82
C PRO A 915 -12.04 54.90 -19.84
N LYS A 916 -12.90 54.89 -18.84
CA LYS A 916 -14.15 54.14 -18.73
C LYS A 916 -15.15 54.56 -19.78
N GLN A 917 -15.93 53.63 -20.34
CA GLN A 917 -17.27 53.89 -20.76
C GLN A 917 -18.27 52.83 -20.29
N ARG A 918 -19.25 53.38 -19.65
CA ARG A 918 -20.49 52.85 -19.08
C ARG A 918 -21.62 52.83 -20.10
N VAL A 919 -22.71 52.10 -19.74
CA VAL A 919 -24.13 52.31 -20.00
C VAL A 919 -24.73 51.32 -21.02
N LYS A 920 -25.87 50.68 -20.84
CA LYS A 920 -27.05 50.82 -19.95
C LYS A 920 -27.87 49.55 -19.88
N GLU A 921 -28.63 49.49 -18.81
CA GLU A 921 -29.77 48.67 -18.49
C GLU A 921 -30.90 48.65 -19.54
N GLY A 922 -31.66 47.54 -19.49
CA GLY A 922 -33.00 47.47 -20.11
C GLY A 922 -33.70 46.22 -19.58
N ALA A 923 -34.51 46.43 -18.58
CA ALA A 923 -35.45 45.44 -18.04
C ALA A 923 -36.65 45.31 -19.00
N GLU A 924 -37.26 44.12 -19.06
CA GLU A 924 -38.73 43.97 -19.01
C GLU A 924 -39.13 42.54 -18.67
N GLN A 925 -40.11 42.52 -17.80
CA GLN A 925 -40.83 41.41 -17.18
C GLN A 925 -41.77 40.71 -18.16
N GLY A 926 -42.15 39.48 -17.86
CA GLY A 926 -43.29 38.80 -18.44
C GLY A 926 -43.52 37.43 -17.86
N ASP A 927 -44.29 37.39 -16.79
CA ASP A 927 -44.95 36.20 -16.21
C ASP A 927 -45.76 35.41 -17.24
N VAL A 928 -45.92 34.10 -17.05
CA VAL A 928 -47.16 33.36 -16.87
C VAL A 928 -46.92 31.86 -16.83
N GLN A 929 -47.28 31.21 -15.71
CA GLN A 929 -47.62 29.80 -15.53
C GLN A 929 -49.13 29.62 -15.74
N PRO A 930 -49.72 28.42 -15.58
CA PRO A 930 -49.45 27.03 -16.07
C PRO A 930 -50.74 26.46 -16.77
N ASN A 931 -50.69 25.26 -17.31
CA ASN A 931 -51.78 24.25 -17.12
C ASN A 931 -51.57 22.95 -17.89
N ASP A 932 -51.88 21.94 -17.21
CA ASP A 932 -52.26 20.55 -17.31
C ASP A 932 -52.82 20.01 -18.66
N GLN A 933 -52.57 18.69 -18.75
CA GLN A 933 -53.43 17.60 -19.23
C GLN A 933 -52.97 16.82 -20.48
N CYS A 934 -52.49 15.59 -20.14
CA CYS A 934 -52.99 14.30 -20.57
C CYS A 934 -53.42 14.10 -22.05
N SER A 935 -52.75 13.21 -22.75
CA SER A 935 -53.35 11.98 -23.33
C SER A 935 -52.34 11.22 -24.24
N THR A 936 -52.16 9.95 -23.94
CA THR A 936 -51.97 8.73 -24.78
C THR A 936 -51.93 8.87 -26.31
N ASN A 937 -50.88 8.31 -26.95
CA ASN A 937 -50.88 7.08 -27.78
C ASN A 937 -49.62 6.93 -28.60
N ASP A 938 -49.11 5.73 -28.49
CA ASP A 938 -48.52 4.79 -29.46
C ASP A 938 -47.76 5.26 -30.71
N ASP A 939 -46.64 4.56 -30.83
CA ASP A 939 -45.99 4.01 -32.04
C ASP A 939 -45.02 4.89 -32.85
N GLN A 940 -43.86 4.33 -32.81
CA GLN A 940 -42.86 4.14 -33.86
C GLN A 940 -41.45 4.62 -33.46
N VAL A 941 -40.69 3.61 -33.06
CA VAL A 941 -39.23 3.61 -32.94
C VAL A 941 -38.65 3.81 -34.33
N HIS A 942 -37.97 4.93 -34.53
CA HIS A 942 -36.95 5.05 -35.55
C HIS A 942 -35.60 5.19 -34.84
N ASP A 943 -34.80 4.11 -34.89
CA ASP A 943 -33.39 4.08 -34.59
C ASP A 943 -32.66 5.10 -35.45
N ALA A 944 -32.24 6.20 -34.82
CA ALA A 944 -31.20 7.08 -35.36
C ALA A 944 -29.84 6.64 -34.78
N TYR A 945 -29.08 5.87 -35.57
CA TYR A 945 -27.66 5.60 -35.32
C TYR A 945 -26.89 6.93 -35.30
N PRO A 946 -26.04 7.18 -34.28
CA PRO A 946 -25.16 8.34 -34.32
C PRO A 946 -24.01 8.09 -35.32
N ALA A 947 -23.63 9.18 -35.97
CA ALA A 947 -22.68 9.30 -37.06
C ALA A 947 -21.35 8.55 -36.80
N LYS A 948 -20.79 8.01 -37.89
CA LYS A 948 -19.46 7.44 -38.06
C LYS A 948 -18.39 8.29 -37.35
N TYR A 949 -17.66 7.67 -36.43
CA TYR A 949 -16.48 8.27 -35.82
C TYR A 949 -15.42 8.54 -36.89
N THR A 950 -15.03 9.78 -37.03
CA THR A 950 -13.90 10.20 -37.85
C THR A 950 -12.61 9.92 -37.11
N PHE A 951 -11.71 9.17 -37.73
CA PHE A 951 -10.32 8.97 -37.29
C PHE A 951 -9.57 10.30 -37.19
N PRO A 952 -8.57 10.43 -36.31
CA PRO A 952 -7.71 11.61 -36.27
C PRO A 952 -7.09 11.87 -37.66
N PRO A 953 -6.91 13.13 -38.04
CA PRO A 953 -6.38 13.47 -39.36
C PRO A 953 -5.00 12.88 -39.59
N GLY A 954 -4.87 12.01 -40.55
CA GLY A 954 -3.65 11.22 -40.86
C GLY A 954 -3.89 9.73 -41.12
N TRP A 955 -5.10 9.24 -40.88
CA TRP A 955 -5.49 7.86 -41.19
C TRP A 955 -6.23 7.85 -42.52
N CYS A 956 -5.55 7.40 -43.58
CA CYS A 956 -6.17 7.19 -44.91
C CYS A 956 -7.13 6.00 -44.81
N ASP A 957 -8.31 6.20 -45.33
CA ASP A 957 -9.33 5.20 -45.56
C ASP A 957 -8.77 4.07 -46.49
N ILE A 958 -8.57 2.89 -45.92
CA ILE A 958 -8.16 1.68 -46.68
C ILE A 958 -9.43 0.94 -47.11
N SER A 959 -10.34 1.61 -47.81
CA SER A 959 -11.50 1.02 -48.48
C SER A 959 -11.34 1.01 -50.00
N GLY A 960 -10.14 0.77 -50.46
CA GLY A 960 -9.87 0.82 -51.90
C GLY A 960 -9.02 -0.34 -52.43
N ILE A 961 -9.33 -1.61 -52.05
CA ILE A 961 -8.82 -2.80 -52.75
C ILE A 961 -10.00 -3.72 -53.12
N PRO A 962 -10.25 -4.00 -54.38
CA PRO A 962 -11.33 -4.88 -54.79
C PRO A 962 -11.05 -6.32 -54.36
N ALA A 963 -12.07 -6.95 -53.82
CA ALA A 963 -12.10 -8.40 -53.57
C ALA A 963 -12.01 -9.14 -54.91
N SER A 964 -10.89 -9.85 -55.14
CA SER A 964 -10.82 -10.94 -56.08
C SER A 964 -10.30 -12.18 -55.36
N GLY A 965 -11.18 -13.09 -55.20
CA GLY A 965 -11.19 -14.50 -54.96
C GLY A 965 -9.92 -15.22 -54.55
N TRP A 966 -10.09 -16.04 -53.52
CA TRP A 966 -9.59 -17.41 -53.51
C TRP A 966 -10.42 -18.22 -52.50
N ASP A 967 -10.89 -19.38 -52.91
CA ASP A 967 -11.65 -20.43 -52.26
C ASP A 967 -11.08 -20.89 -50.92
#